data_725a589cb91bc95c5721ea3eac93c539
#
_entry.id   725a589cb91bc95c5721ea3eac93c539
#
_cell.length_a   1.000
_cell.length_b   1.000
_cell.length_c   1.000
_cell.angle_alpha   90.00
_cell.angle_beta   90.00
_cell.angle_gamma   90.00
#
_symmetry.space_group_name_H-M   'P 1'
#
loop_
_entity.id
_entity.type
_entity.pdbx_description
1 polymer ?
#
loop_
_entity_poly.entity_id
_entity_poly.type
_entity_poly.pdbx_seq_one_letter_code
_entity_poly.pdbx_strand_id
1 'polypeptide(L)'
;MLVPLSWLKDYVDINISADELEKKLFDCGFEVEEKWQVGKDISGIVVGYVDSCEPIPETHLHVCQVNVGGPELLQICCGADNVKAGGKFPVAMIGAKVYATAKDHVTIEGVATIKKGKLRGYESQGMLCSGTELGLNEDLYPGAGYNGLLVLPEDAEIGSDVKELTGLNDWIFDVSITANRSDCQSIFGLAREVAAALGEPLKTPALDYTETEVEKEGFNVTVEAQDLCPRYIAHYVYDVKLGQSPAWMRRRLALVGNNSISNIVDITNYIMRELGQPLHAFDCDYLEGNAINVRRAAEGEKIVTLDEKEFTLNPNNLVICDGKKPVALAGIMGGLNSEIRDTTTEVMFEAAKFARDNIRRSSRALGQGSDASQRYSKGVDEYTTEMAMKRVLHLVEELGVGKISKTHKNVNTGNSLEPTTFKTSVKKVNAVLGITVPNEDILRILTGLNFQPEINGDELTMHFPAYREDMEDYPDVAEEVIRMYGYDHITSTFMPSAKVTIGGSNLRQRTILKVKRTLCSVGAFEGIHYSFFSPSDLDEMGFAEDAPERRAIRIMNPINEDLSLMRTTLAPQMIHAMGRNQKRGIFEGRIFEIGNAFIPKSLPLTEYPEERETLCIGAFGKEESFFTLKGMAEAVADVLNITFNYEKAEKPFLHPYQTAAIFCEGEEIGYLGKVKYEIMKEEAMREDAYVLEISMKALEKWYGKAKVFEPLPKFPEEKRDLALVMDKDITCGQVEGCIREACAYVKDVSLFDVYEGRQIAADKKSMAFTVLFTPKEEAFKADTVDGYVKKVLKQLNKTYGIELRS
;
A
#
# COMPACT_ATOMS: atom_id res chain seq x y z
N MET A 1 -3.25 -12.45 -7.67
CA MET A 1 -2.91 -13.63 -8.53
C MET A 1 -3.76 -13.57 -9.79
N LEU A 2 -3.12 -13.58 -10.97
CA LEU A 2 -3.86 -13.52 -12.24
C LEU A 2 -4.53 -14.85 -12.55
N VAL A 3 -5.82 -14.81 -12.87
CA VAL A 3 -6.68 -15.96 -13.09
C VAL A 3 -7.48 -15.77 -14.39
N PRO A 4 -7.08 -16.44 -15.49
CA PRO A 4 -7.86 -16.45 -16.72
C PRO A 4 -9.15 -17.27 -16.56
N LEU A 5 -10.29 -16.70 -16.97
CA LEU A 5 -11.58 -17.39 -16.91
C LEU A 5 -11.58 -18.68 -17.75
N SER A 6 -10.94 -18.65 -18.92
CA SER A 6 -10.79 -19.81 -19.77
C SER A 6 -10.08 -20.97 -19.08
N TRP A 7 -9.08 -20.68 -18.23
CA TRP A 7 -8.35 -21.70 -17.49
C TRP A 7 -9.17 -22.27 -16.30
N LEU A 8 -9.95 -21.42 -15.60
CA LEU A 8 -10.87 -21.92 -14.57
C LEU A 8 -11.93 -22.86 -15.14
N LYS A 9 -12.41 -22.60 -16.36
CA LYS A 9 -13.40 -23.44 -17.06
C LYS A 9 -12.93 -24.85 -17.40
N ASP A 10 -11.63 -25.13 -17.37
CA ASP A 10 -11.13 -26.50 -17.48
C ASP A 10 -11.56 -27.36 -16.28
N TYR A 11 -11.70 -26.73 -15.11
CA TYR A 11 -11.96 -27.42 -13.84
C TYR A 11 -13.39 -27.27 -13.35
N VAL A 12 -14.13 -26.25 -13.79
CA VAL A 12 -15.49 -25.96 -13.33
C VAL A 12 -16.33 -25.47 -14.50
N ASP A 13 -17.57 -25.95 -14.60
CA ASP A 13 -18.54 -25.48 -15.60
C ASP A 13 -19.11 -24.12 -15.13
N ILE A 14 -18.54 -23.01 -15.63
CA ILE A 14 -18.92 -21.65 -15.26
C ILE A 14 -19.86 -21.09 -16.34
N ASN A 15 -21.14 -21.05 -16.02
CA ASN A 15 -22.24 -20.62 -16.93
C ASN A 15 -22.77 -19.21 -16.58
N ILE A 16 -22.10 -18.50 -15.66
CA ILE A 16 -22.43 -17.13 -15.27
C ILE A 16 -21.47 -16.13 -15.92
N SER A 17 -21.86 -14.86 -15.93
CA SER A 17 -21.04 -13.77 -16.45
C SER A 17 -19.80 -13.52 -15.58
N ALA A 18 -18.80 -12.81 -16.13
CA ALA A 18 -17.60 -12.42 -15.38
C ALA A 18 -17.93 -11.51 -14.18
N ASP A 19 -18.95 -10.65 -14.28
CA ASP A 19 -19.41 -9.79 -13.19
C ASP A 19 -20.09 -10.58 -12.06
N GLU A 20 -20.87 -11.59 -12.41
CA GLU A 20 -21.49 -12.48 -11.43
C GLU A 20 -20.45 -13.36 -10.74
N LEU A 21 -19.43 -13.84 -11.47
CA LEU A 21 -18.33 -14.60 -10.88
C LEU A 21 -17.50 -13.76 -9.90
N GLU A 22 -17.17 -12.52 -10.28
CA GLU A 22 -16.50 -11.57 -9.38
C GLU A 22 -17.28 -11.40 -8.08
N LYS A 23 -18.59 -11.16 -8.17
CA LYS A 23 -19.45 -11.06 -6.97
C LYS A 23 -19.41 -12.35 -6.13
N LYS A 24 -19.45 -13.52 -6.76
CA LYS A 24 -19.34 -14.79 -6.04
C LYS A 24 -18.01 -14.98 -5.34
N LEU A 25 -16.92 -14.55 -5.96
CA LEU A 25 -15.59 -14.56 -5.32
C LEU A 25 -15.57 -13.66 -4.08
N PHE A 26 -16.09 -12.43 -4.16
CA PHE A 26 -16.23 -11.55 -3.00
C PHE A 26 -17.09 -12.17 -1.90
N ASP A 27 -18.24 -12.73 -2.26
CA ASP A 27 -19.17 -13.38 -1.31
C ASP A 27 -18.46 -14.52 -0.54
N CYS A 28 -17.52 -15.24 -1.19
CA CYS A 28 -16.74 -16.33 -0.60
C CYS A 28 -15.44 -15.87 0.10
N GLY A 29 -15.17 -14.56 0.20
CA GLY A 29 -14.02 -13.99 0.88
C GLY A 29 -12.76 -13.84 0.02
N PHE A 30 -12.87 -13.91 -1.31
CA PHE A 30 -11.78 -13.64 -2.25
C PHE A 30 -11.93 -12.26 -2.89
N GLU A 31 -11.06 -11.33 -2.53
CA GLU A 31 -11.05 -10.00 -3.11
C GLU A 31 -10.49 -10.04 -4.54
N VAL A 32 -11.22 -9.46 -5.49
CA VAL A 32 -10.75 -9.22 -6.85
C VAL A 32 -10.27 -7.77 -6.92
N GLU A 33 -8.95 -7.57 -6.95
CA GLU A 33 -8.34 -6.24 -6.97
C GLU A 33 -8.58 -5.54 -8.31
N GLU A 34 -8.49 -6.29 -9.42
CA GLU A 34 -8.75 -5.80 -10.76
C GLU A 34 -9.35 -6.90 -11.64
N LYS A 35 -10.20 -6.50 -12.58
CA LYS A 35 -10.77 -7.37 -13.60
C LYS A 35 -10.73 -6.68 -14.96
N TRP A 36 -10.22 -7.36 -15.96
CA TRP A 36 -10.21 -6.84 -17.34
C TRP A 36 -10.45 -7.93 -18.37
N GLN A 37 -10.96 -7.51 -19.53
CA GLN A 37 -11.10 -8.38 -20.68
C GLN A 37 -9.89 -8.16 -21.62
N VAL A 38 -9.25 -9.25 -22.04
CA VAL A 38 -8.18 -9.20 -23.03
C VAL A 38 -8.78 -8.69 -24.36
N GLY A 39 -8.09 -7.75 -25.01
CA GLY A 39 -8.58 -7.19 -26.28
C GLY A 39 -9.84 -6.31 -26.17
N LYS A 40 -10.17 -5.75 -24.99
CA LYS A 40 -11.35 -4.87 -24.81
C LYS A 40 -11.30 -3.59 -25.67
N ASP A 41 -10.11 -3.10 -25.94
CA ASP A 41 -9.88 -1.81 -26.62
C ASP A 41 -9.93 -1.93 -28.14
N ILE A 42 -9.97 -3.15 -28.70
CA ILE A 42 -10.08 -3.44 -30.12
C ILE A 42 -11.47 -3.94 -30.47
N SER A 43 -11.92 -3.63 -31.70
CA SER A 43 -13.26 -4.05 -32.17
C SER A 43 -13.40 -3.96 -33.67
N GLY A 44 -14.34 -4.69 -34.26
CA GLY A 44 -14.67 -4.64 -35.67
C GLY A 44 -13.61 -5.28 -36.57
N ILE A 45 -12.96 -6.33 -36.08
CA ILE A 45 -11.93 -7.08 -36.80
C ILE A 45 -12.47 -8.45 -37.16
N VAL A 46 -12.53 -8.76 -38.46
CA VAL A 46 -13.10 -9.99 -38.97
C VAL A 46 -12.08 -10.82 -39.77
N VAL A 47 -12.35 -12.11 -39.92
CA VAL A 47 -11.57 -12.98 -40.81
C VAL A 47 -11.81 -12.59 -42.25
N GLY A 48 -10.80 -12.17 -42.99
CA GLY A 48 -10.87 -11.89 -44.40
C GLY A 48 -10.04 -12.86 -45.24
N TYR A 49 -10.58 -13.21 -46.43
CA TYR A 49 -9.90 -14.01 -47.45
C TYR A 49 -9.45 -13.11 -48.59
N VAL A 50 -8.21 -13.15 -48.96
CA VAL A 50 -7.65 -12.36 -50.08
C VAL A 50 -7.88 -13.07 -51.37
N ASP A 51 -8.86 -12.61 -52.19
CA ASP A 51 -9.20 -13.15 -53.49
C ASP A 51 -8.13 -12.86 -54.53
N SER A 52 -7.64 -11.63 -54.61
CA SER A 52 -6.54 -11.21 -55.48
C SER A 52 -5.63 -10.22 -54.81
N CYS A 53 -4.36 -10.21 -55.22
CA CYS A 53 -3.34 -9.37 -54.67
C CYS A 53 -2.41 -8.92 -55.83
N GLU A 54 -2.49 -7.61 -56.19
CA GLU A 54 -1.74 -7.05 -57.33
C GLU A 54 -0.74 -6.00 -56.82
N PRO A 55 0.53 -6.01 -57.24
CA PRO A 55 1.51 -5.02 -56.81
C PRO A 55 1.21 -3.65 -57.40
N ILE A 56 1.39 -2.58 -56.60
CA ILE A 56 1.32 -1.20 -57.09
C ILE A 56 2.69 -0.84 -57.68
N PRO A 57 2.75 -0.45 -59.01
CA PRO A 57 4.01 -0.14 -59.65
C PRO A 57 4.90 0.87 -58.90
N GLU A 58 6.19 0.66 -58.85
CA GLU A 58 7.20 1.53 -58.18
C GLU A 58 7.03 1.66 -56.63
N THR A 59 6.29 0.73 -55.99
CA THR A 59 6.13 0.70 -54.54
C THR A 59 6.24 -0.71 -54.02
N HIS A 60 6.35 -0.87 -52.70
CA HIS A 60 6.21 -2.13 -51.98
C HIS A 60 4.75 -2.49 -51.62
N LEU A 61 3.79 -1.65 -52.07
CA LEU A 61 2.38 -1.82 -51.74
C LEU A 61 1.66 -2.75 -52.74
N HIS A 62 0.64 -3.40 -52.21
CA HIS A 62 -0.28 -4.25 -53.00
C HIS A 62 -1.71 -3.74 -52.86
N VAL A 63 -2.49 -3.87 -53.94
CA VAL A 63 -3.96 -3.73 -53.94
C VAL A 63 -4.56 -5.11 -53.82
N CYS A 64 -5.28 -5.33 -52.71
CA CYS A 64 -5.94 -6.63 -52.43
C CYS A 64 -7.45 -6.47 -52.59
N GLN A 65 -8.09 -7.49 -53.18
CA GLN A 65 -9.54 -7.66 -53.10
C GLN A 65 -9.83 -8.69 -52.04
N VAL A 66 -10.56 -8.29 -51.01
CA VAL A 66 -10.71 -9.09 -49.78
C VAL A 66 -12.17 -9.40 -49.52
N ASN A 67 -12.46 -10.66 -49.42
CA ASN A 67 -13.78 -11.18 -49.00
C ASN A 67 -13.85 -11.22 -47.48
N VAL A 68 -14.84 -10.50 -46.91
CA VAL A 68 -15.09 -10.43 -45.46
C VAL A 68 -16.50 -11.00 -45.12
N GLY A 69 -17.07 -11.89 -45.99
CA GLY A 69 -18.38 -12.44 -45.80
C GLY A 69 -19.57 -11.55 -46.25
N GLY A 70 -19.25 -10.36 -46.76
CA GLY A 70 -20.24 -9.42 -47.30
C GLY A 70 -20.59 -9.67 -48.80
N PRO A 71 -21.54 -8.92 -49.34
CA PRO A 71 -21.95 -9.05 -50.74
C PRO A 71 -20.92 -8.52 -51.76
N GLU A 72 -20.02 -7.64 -51.32
CA GLU A 72 -18.99 -7.02 -52.16
C GLU A 72 -17.62 -7.26 -51.56
N LEU A 73 -16.60 -7.40 -52.44
CA LEU A 73 -15.19 -7.44 -52.01
C LEU A 73 -14.72 -6.07 -51.57
N LEU A 74 -13.91 -6.02 -50.53
CA LEU A 74 -13.28 -4.78 -50.07
C LEU A 74 -11.92 -4.59 -50.76
N GLN A 75 -11.72 -3.42 -51.33
CA GLN A 75 -10.38 -3.06 -51.79
C GLN A 75 -9.54 -2.55 -50.61
N ILE A 76 -8.43 -3.20 -50.33
CA ILE A 76 -7.50 -2.85 -49.24
C ILE A 76 -6.08 -2.76 -49.78
N CYS A 77 -5.40 -1.65 -49.50
CA CYS A 77 -3.97 -1.48 -49.78
C CYS A 77 -3.14 -2.01 -48.63
N CYS A 78 -2.17 -2.88 -48.87
CA CYS A 78 -1.31 -3.50 -47.90
C CYS A 78 0.17 -3.40 -48.29
N GLY A 79 1.04 -3.11 -47.34
CA GLY A 79 2.49 -3.04 -47.52
C GLY A 79 3.26 -4.21 -46.90
N ALA A 80 2.58 -5.22 -46.40
CA ALA A 80 3.22 -6.35 -45.76
C ALA A 80 3.75 -7.35 -46.80
N ASP A 81 4.97 -7.85 -46.58
CA ASP A 81 5.66 -8.76 -47.53
C ASP A 81 4.99 -10.13 -47.66
N ASN A 82 4.22 -10.51 -46.64
CA ASN A 82 3.56 -11.84 -46.57
C ASN A 82 2.12 -11.87 -47.11
N VAL A 83 1.61 -10.72 -47.61
CA VAL A 83 0.27 -10.68 -48.21
C VAL A 83 0.23 -11.47 -49.53
N LYS A 84 -0.75 -12.35 -49.68
CA LYS A 84 -0.88 -13.20 -50.88
C LYS A 84 -2.34 -13.56 -51.15
N ALA A 85 -2.68 -13.77 -52.43
CA ALA A 85 -3.98 -14.35 -52.80
C ALA A 85 -4.11 -15.76 -52.24
N GLY A 86 -5.31 -16.13 -51.79
CA GLY A 86 -5.60 -17.39 -51.15
C GLY A 86 -5.32 -17.40 -49.63
N GLY A 87 -4.75 -16.34 -49.07
CA GLY A 87 -4.49 -16.27 -47.63
C GLY A 87 -5.67 -15.71 -46.83
N LYS A 88 -5.79 -16.17 -45.57
CA LYS A 88 -6.73 -15.60 -44.60
C LYS A 88 -5.98 -14.74 -43.60
N PHE A 89 -6.48 -13.53 -43.35
CA PHE A 89 -5.86 -12.53 -42.49
C PHE A 89 -6.91 -11.77 -41.67
N PRO A 90 -6.55 -11.18 -40.51
CA PRO A 90 -7.42 -10.26 -39.81
C PRO A 90 -7.66 -8.99 -40.62
N VAL A 91 -8.93 -8.60 -40.76
CA VAL A 91 -9.35 -7.38 -41.48
C VAL A 91 -10.04 -6.43 -40.50
N ALA A 92 -9.40 -5.32 -40.20
CA ALA A 92 -10.05 -4.22 -39.51
C ALA A 92 -10.95 -3.43 -40.45
N MET A 93 -12.25 -3.46 -40.19
CA MET A 93 -13.30 -2.80 -40.98
C MET A 93 -13.25 -1.27 -40.76
N ILE A 94 -13.88 -0.47 -41.65
CA ILE A 94 -14.05 0.97 -41.40
C ILE A 94 -14.82 1.16 -40.08
N GLY A 95 -14.25 1.97 -39.18
CA GLY A 95 -14.73 2.19 -37.81
C GLY A 95 -14.18 1.21 -36.78
N ALA A 96 -13.46 0.16 -37.20
CA ALA A 96 -12.76 -0.75 -36.30
C ALA A 96 -11.70 -0.01 -35.45
N LYS A 97 -11.49 -0.52 -34.25
CA LYS A 97 -10.41 -0.07 -33.37
C LYS A 97 -9.32 -1.14 -33.30
N VAL A 98 -8.07 -0.71 -33.45
CA VAL A 98 -6.86 -1.55 -33.37
C VAL A 98 -5.79 -0.83 -32.56
N TYR A 99 -4.81 -1.53 -32.05
CA TYR A 99 -3.66 -0.89 -31.42
C TYR A 99 -2.81 -0.16 -32.49
N ALA A 100 -2.44 1.07 -32.17
CA ALA A 100 -1.48 1.83 -32.95
C ALA A 100 -0.06 1.45 -32.51
N THR A 101 0.78 1.08 -33.46
CA THR A 101 2.18 0.72 -33.21
C THR A 101 3.13 1.85 -33.58
N ALA A 102 4.25 1.98 -32.86
CA ALA A 102 5.36 2.83 -33.22
C ALA A 102 6.03 2.37 -34.54
N LYS A 103 7.07 3.09 -35.00
CA LYS A 103 7.80 2.76 -36.22
C LYS A 103 8.54 1.42 -36.19
N ASP A 104 8.75 0.88 -35.00
CA ASP A 104 9.34 -0.46 -34.79
C ASP A 104 8.35 -1.61 -35.02
N HIS A 105 7.07 -1.31 -35.21
CA HIS A 105 5.94 -2.25 -35.35
C HIS A 105 5.74 -3.20 -34.17
N VAL A 106 6.36 -2.92 -33.03
CA VAL A 106 6.30 -3.72 -31.80
C VAL A 106 5.71 -2.94 -30.64
N THR A 107 6.14 -1.69 -30.46
CA THR A 107 5.67 -0.85 -29.34
C THR A 107 4.28 -0.29 -29.60
N ILE A 108 3.34 -0.55 -28.68
CA ILE A 108 1.97 -0.02 -28.74
C ILE A 108 1.97 1.41 -28.19
N GLU A 109 1.51 2.39 -28.99
CA GLU A 109 1.42 3.81 -28.59
C GLU A 109 -0.02 4.24 -28.22
N GLY A 110 -1.01 3.38 -28.45
CA GLY A 110 -2.43 3.67 -28.15
C GLY A 110 -3.42 2.90 -29.03
N VAL A 111 -4.61 3.43 -29.21
CA VAL A 111 -5.67 2.83 -30.03
C VAL A 111 -6.00 3.74 -31.20
N ALA A 112 -6.01 3.18 -32.41
CA ALA A 112 -6.37 3.86 -33.65
C ALA A 112 -7.74 3.39 -34.16
N THR A 113 -8.50 4.31 -34.75
CA THR A 113 -9.76 3.98 -35.44
C THR A 113 -9.52 3.95 -36.96
N ILE A 114 -9.85 2.84 -37.57
CA ILE A 114 -9.67 2.63 -39.02
C ILE A 114 -10.68 3.47 -39.80
N LYS A 115 -10.16 4.25 -40.75
CA LYS A 115 -10.95 5.13 -41.63
C LYS A 115 -10.72 4.72 -43.07
N LYS A 116 -11.68 5.03 -43.94
CA LYS A 116 -11.46 4.94 -45.40
C LYS A 116 -10.28 5.84 -45.78
N GLY A 117 -9.29 5.25 -46.41
CA GLY A 117 -8.06 5.93 -46.79
C GLY A 117 -7.80 5.92 -48.31
N LYS A 118 -6.76 6.62 -48.74
CA LYS A 118 -6.26 6.58 -50.11
C LYS A 118 -4.72 6.52 -50.07
N LEU A 119 -4.15 5.45 -50.63
CA LEU A 119 -2.70 5.20 -50.66
C LEU A 119 -2.25 5.15 -52.13
N ARG A 120 -1.34 6.03 -52.51
CA ARG A 120 -0.78 6.10 -53.86
C ARG A 120 -1.83 6.17 -54.99
N GLY A 121 -3.03 6.75 -54.71
CA GLY A 121 -4.11 6.88 -55.67
C GLY A 121 -5.20 5.80 -55.57
N TYR A 122 -4.96 4.71 -54.90
CA TYR A 122 -5.89 3.61 -54.67
C TYR A 122 -6.66 3.79 -53.36
N GLU A 123 -7.96 3.52 -53.36
CA GLU A 123 -8.77 3.58 -52.15
C GLU A 123 -8.52 2.33 -51.30
N SER A 124 -8.49 2.51 -49.96
CA SER A 124 -8.45 1.41 -48.98
C SER A 124 -9.67 1.50 -48.10
N GLN A 125 -10.46 0.43 -48.08
CA GLN A 125 -11.76 0.30 -47.35
C GLN A 125 -11.61 -0.48 -46.05
N GLY A 126 -10.40 -0.57 -45.48
CA GLY A 126 -10.07 -1.30 -44.27
C GLY A 126 -8.55 -1.44 -44.14
N MET A 127 -8.11 -2.27 -43.22
CA MET A 127 -6.71 -2.57 -42.98
C MET A 127 -6.52 -4.08 -42.68
N LEU A 128 -5.53 -4.69 -43.31
CA LEU A 128 -5.07 -6.02 -42.90
C LEU A 128 -4.14 -5.85 -41.71
N CYS A 129 -4.30 -6.68 -40.67
CA CYS A 129 -3.62 -6.47 -39.40
C CYS A 129 -2.49 -7.49 -39.12
N SER A 130 -1.46 -7.00 -38.47
CA SER A 130 -0.44 -7.80 -37.81
C SER A 130 -0.92 -8.33 -36.45
N GLY A 131 -0.14 -9.23 -35.82
CA GLY A 131 -0.41 -9.66 -34.45
C GLY A 131 -0.33 -8.52 -33.44
N THR A 132 0.64 -7.64 -33.58
CA THR A 132 0.85 -6.51 -32.66
C THR A 132 -0.32 -5.52 -32.67
N GLU A 133 -0.92 -5.24 -33.86
CA GLU A 133 -2.11 -4.39 -33.97
C GLU A 133 -3.35 -4.97 -33.30
N LEU A 134 -3.34 -6.28 -33.03
CA LEU A 134 -4.34 -6.98 -32.22
C LEU A 134 -3.95 -7.06 -30.73
N GLY A 135 -2.74 -6.62 -30.34
CA GLY A 135 -2.19 -6.79 -28.99
C GLY A 135 -1.73 -8.22 -28.70
N LEU A 136 -1.42 -8.96 -29.75
CA LEU A 136 -0.91 -10.34 -29.63
C LEU A 136 0.62 -10.36 -29.82
N ASN A 137 1.26 -11.27 -29.13
CA ASN A 137 2.64 -11.68 -29.36
C ASN A 137 2.68 -13.19 -29.66
N GLU A 138 3.88 -13.74 -29.89
CA GLU A 138 4.08 -15.16 -30.25
C GLU A 138 3.60 -16.12 -29.17
N ASP A 139 3.61 -15.73 -27.89
CA ASP A 139 3.16 -16.56 -26.78
C ASP A 139 1.62 -16.55 -26.64
N LEU A 140 0.97 -15.42 -26.95
CA LEU A 140 -0.49 -15.32 -26.93
C LEU A 140 -1.14 -16.02 -28.12
N TYR A 141 -0.52 -15.93 -29.29
CA TYR A 141 -1.04 -16.59 -30.48
C TYR A 141 0.09 -16.91 -31.47
N PRO A 142 0.21 -18.17 -32.00
CA PRO A 142 1.26 -18.55 -32.93
C PRO A 142 1.26 -17.71 -34.22
N GLY A 143 2.45 -17.24 -34.57
CA GLY A 143 2.67 -16.38 -35.74
C GLY A 143 2.42 -14.89 -35.49
N ALA A 144 1.94 -14.51 -34.30
CA ALA A 144 1.69 -13.09 -33.97
C ALA A 144 2.97 -12.25 -33.78
N GLY A 145 4.11 -12.89 -33.48
CA GLY A 145 5.42 -12.24 -33.39
C GLY A 145 6.07 -11.96 -34.73
N TYR A 146 5.49 -12.43 -35.85
CA TYR A 146 6.03 -12.18 -37.16
C TYR A 146 5.86 -10.71 -37.58
N ASN A 147 6.91 -10.12 -38.10
CA ASN A 147 6.85 -8.75 -38.62
C ASN A 147 6.15 -8.73 -39.99
N GLY A 148 4.84 -8.70 -39.98
CA GLY A 148 3.95 -8.75 -41.14
C GLY A 148 2.53 -9.05 -40.70
N LEU A 149 1.66 -9.49 -41.62
CA LEU A 149 0.30 -9.83 -41.32
C LEU A 149 0.22 -11.14 -40.50
N LEU A 150 -0.70 -11.19 -39.54
CA LEU A 150 -1.05 -12.42 -38.87
C LEU A 150 -1.78 -13.36 -39.85
N VAL A 151 -1.19 -14.52 -40.10
CA VAL A 151 -1.80 -15.54 -40.95
C VAL A 151 -2.78 -16.35 -40.11
N LEU A 152 -4.06 -16.37 -40.52
CA LEU A 152 -5.10 -17.16 -39.85
C LEU A 152 -5.19 -18.57 -40.43
N PRO A 153 -5.73 -19.55 -39.67
CA PRO A 153 -5.92 -20.91 -40.14
C PRO A 153 -6.79 -21.02 -41.41
N GLU A 154 -6.51 -21.99 -42.24
CA GLU A 154 -7.26 -22.21 -43.51
C GLU A 154 -8.76 -22.53 -43.31
N ASP A 155 -9.10 -23.13 -42.17
CA ASP A 155 -10.48 -23.47 -41.77
C ASP A 155 -11.20 -22.32 -41.08
N ALA A 156 -10.56 -21.19 -40.79
CA ALA A 156 -11.22 -20.03 -40.16
C ALA A 156 -12.38 -19.53 -41.01
N GLU A 157 -13.55 -19.34 -40.41
CA GLU A 157 -14.78 -18.89 -41.07
C GLU A 157 -14.69 -17.43 -41.52
N ILE A 158 -14.86 -17.18 -42.82
CA ILE A 158 -14.78 -15.82 -43.39
C ILE A 158 -15.91 -14.95 -42.83
N GLY A 159 -15.54 -13.75 -42.34
CA GLY A 159 -16.46 -12.80 -41.72
C GLY A 159 -16.71 -13.02 -40.22
N SER A 160 -16.21 -14.12 -39.63
CA SER A 160 -16.28 -14.31 -38.18
C SER A 160 -15.41 -13.35 -37.41
N ASP A 161 -15.72 -13.09 -36.13
CA ASP A 161 -14.91 -12.19 -35.27
C ASP A 161 -13.54 -12.83 -34.96
N VAL A 162 -12.47 -12.14 -35.29
CA VAL A 162 -11.11 -12.59 -35.03
C VAL A 162 -10.82 -12.72 -33.54
N LYS A 163 -11.50 -11.97 -32.66
CA LYS A 163 -11.32 -12.06 -31.22
C LYS A 163 -11.65 -13.44 -30.67
N GLU A 164 -12.69 -14.08 -31.19
CA GLU A 164 -13.06 -15.45 -30.77
C GLU A 164 -12.01 -16.45 -31.20
N LEU A 165 -11.56 -16.35 -32.44
CA LEU A 165 -10.53 -17.24 -32.99
C LEU A 165 -9.18 -17.12 -32.26
N THR A 166 -8.81 -15.90 -31.89
CA THR A 166 -7.52 -15.60 -31.25
C THR A 166 -7.60 -15.59 -29.73
N GLY A 167 -8.81 -15.73 -29.15
CA GLY A 167 -9.07 -15.72 -27.72
C GLY A 167 -8.87 -14.35 -27.08
N LEU A 168 -9.01 -13.27 -27.82
CA LEU A 168 -8.98 -11.88 -27.32
C LEU A 168 -10.29 -11.46 -26.65
N ASN A 169 -11.01 -12.40 -26.08
CA ASN A 169 -12.25 -12.23 -25.34
C ASN A 169 -12.19 -12.84 -23.93
N ASP A 170 -11.02 -13.36 -23.51
CA ASP A 170 -10.83 -13.94 -22.18
C ASP A 170 -10.87 -12.85 -21.08
N TRP A 171 -11.41 -13.21 -19.93
CA TRP A 171 -11.41 -12.36 -18.74
C TRP A 171 -10.30 -12.78 -17.80
N ILE A 172 -9.58 -11.80 -17.29
CA ILE A 172 -8.55 -11.99 -16.26
C ILE A 172 -9.04 -11.36 -14.97
N PHE A 173 -8.96 -12.12 -13.88
CA PHE A 173 -9.22 -11.65 -12.52
C PHE A 173 -7.88 -11.59 -11.77
N ASP A 174 -7.55 -10.44 -11.18
CA ASP A 174 -6.46 -10.37 -10.21
C ASP A 174 -7.03 -10.61 -8.82
N VAL A 175 -6.83 -11.83 -8.32
CA VAL A 175 -7.41 -12.29 -7.06
C VAL A 175 -6.37 -12.18 -5.94
N SER A 176 -6.72 -11.46 -4.88
CA SER A 176 -5.94 -11.36 -3.65
C SER A 176 -6.17 -12.60 -2.79
N ILE A 177 -5.09 -13.37 -2.55
CA ILE A 177 -5.15 -14.57 -1.72
C ILE A 177 -4.56 -14.27 -0.35
N THR A 178 -5.37 -14.46 0.68
CA THR A 178 -4.97 -14.26 2.09
C THR A 178 -3.93 -15.28 2.53
N ALA A 179 -3.17 -14.97 3.59
CA ALA A 179 -2.07 -15.83 4.04
C ALA A 179 -2.51 -17.17 4.61
N ASN A 180 -3.74 -17.29 5.12
CA ASN A 180 -4.32 -18.53 5.61
C ASN A 180 -4.75 -19.49 4.49
N ARG A 181 -5.10 -18.95 3.31
CA ARG A 181 -5.59 -19.73 2.16
C ARG A 181 -4.46 -20.07 1.17
N SER A 182 -3.37 -20.66 1.66
CA SER A 182 -2.24 -21.08 0.84
C SER A 182 -2.65 -22.10 -0.26
N ASP A 183 -3.66 -22.91 -0.02
CA ASP A 183 -4.27 -23.85 -0.95
C ASP A 183 -4.86 -23.18 -2.22
N CYS A 184 -5.24 -21.92 -2.12
CA CYS A 184 -5.83 -21.12 -3.22
C CYS A 184 -4.80 -20.31 -4.02
N GLN A 185 -3.47 -20.50 -3.80
CA GLN A 185 -2.43 -19.81 -4.58
C GLN A 185 -2.24 -20.39 -5.99
N SER A 186 -3.28 -20.98 -6.56
CA SER A 186 -3.28 -21.69 -7.84
C SER A 186 -4.63 -21.63 -8.54
N ILE A 187 -4.63 -21.86 -9.85
CA ILE A 187 -5.87 -21.96 -10.63
C ILE A 187 -6.77 -23.09 -10.12
N PHE A 188 -6.18 -24.27 -9.86
CA PHE A 188 -6.94 -25.43 -9.38
C PHE A 188 -7.44 -25.24 -7.94
N GLY A 189 -6.64 -24.60 -7.06
CA GLY A 189 -7.09 -24.26 -5.72
C GLY A 189 -8.27 -23.30 -5.70
N LEU A 190 -8.23 -22.25 -6.54
CA LEU A 190 -9.36 -21.34 -6.68
C LEU A 190 -10.56 -22.02 -7.37
N ALA A 191 -10.31 -22.94 -8.31
CA ALA A 191 -11.38 -23.70 -8.95
C ALA A 191 -12.17 -24.57 -7.96
N ARG A 192 -11.53 -25.13 -6.92
CA ARG A 192 -12.23 -25.82 -5.82
C ARG A 192 -13.24 -24.91 -5.13
N GLU A 193 -12.85 -23.69 -4.85
CA GLU A 193 -13.71 -22.70 -4.20
C GLU A 193 -14.87 -22.26 -5.12
N VAL A 194 -14.57 -22.01 -6.39
CA VAL A 194 -15.58 -21.65 -7.40
C VAL A 194 -16.59 -22.79 -7.59
N ALA A 195 -16.12 -24.03 -7.65
CA ALA A 195 -16.97 -25.21 -7.74
C ALA A 195 -17.95 -25.30 -6.54
N ALA A 196 -17.44 -25.13 -5.32
CA ALA A 196 -18.25 -25.12 -4.11
C ALA A 196 -19.26 -23.96 -4.09
N ALA A 197 -18.83 -22.75 -4.49
CA ALA A 197 -19.67 -21.56 -4.53
C ALA A 197 -20.79 -21.63 -5.58
N LEU A 198 -20.56 -22.31 -6.70
CA LEU A 198 -21.54 -22.50 -7.77
C LEU A 198 -22.38 -23.77 -7.58
N GLY A 199 -21.96 -24.69 -6.70
CA GLY A 199 -22.57 -26.00 -6.55
C GLY A 199 -22.32 -26.93 -7.74
N GLU A 200 -21.24 -26.69 -8.49
CA GLU A 200 -20.87 -27.45 -9.69
C GLU A 200 -19.78 -28.49 -9.36
N PRO A 201 -19.67 -29.61 -10.08
CA PRO A 201 -18.64 -30.60 -9.86
C PRO A 201 -17.26 -30.06 -10.26
N LEU A 202 -16.25 -30.37 -9.46
CA LEU A 202 -14.85 -30.10 -9.78
C LEU A 202 -14.29 -31.21 -10.68
N LYS A 203 -13.66 -30.81 -11.80
CA LYS A 203 -12.90 -31.70 -12.68
C LYS A 203 -11.43 -31.72 -12.26
N THR A 204 -10.85 -32.89 -12.09
CA THR A 204 -9.43 -33.04 -11.70
C THR A 204 -8.52 -33.05 -12.93
N PRO A 205 -7.28 -32.49 -12.85
CA PRO A 205 -6.32 -32.63 -13.92
C PRO A 205 -5.92 -34.10 -14.14
N ALA A 206 -5.50 -34.43 -15.34
CA ALA A 206 -4.98 -35.78 -15.65
C ALA A 206 -3.60 -35.97 -14.99
N LEU A 207 -3.40 -37.12 -14.35
CA LEU A 207 -2.20 -37.45 -13.55
C LEU A 207 -1.56 -38.82 -13.93
N ASP A 208 -2.17 -39.54 -14.85
CA ASP A 208 -1.71 -40.83 -15.30
C ASP A 208 -0.47 -40.67 -16.20
N TYR A 209 0.50 -41.54 -16.05
CA TYR A 209 1.71 -41.63 -16.86
C TYR A 209 2.26 -43.06 -16.85
N THR A 210 3.14 -43.36 -17.81
CA THR A 210 3.75 -44.70 -17.96
C THR A 210 5.26 -44.63 -17.69
N GLU A 211 5.74 -45.39 -16.72
CA GLU A 211 7.15 -45.54 -16.45
C GLU A 211 7.80 -46.60 -17.37
N THR A 212 9.02 -46.37 -17.81
CA THR A 212 9.85 -47.32 -18.50
C THR A 212 10.65 -48.15 -17.51
N GLU A 213 11.20 -49.32 -17.97
CA GLU A 213 12.08 -50.15 -17.15
C GLU A 213 13.51 -49.58 -16.95
N VAL A 214 13.81 -48.42 -17.49
CA VAL A 214 15.14 -47.77 -17.39
C VAL A 214 15.37 -47.25 -16.00
N GLU A 215 16.53 -47.51 -15.42
CA GLU A 215 17.01 -46.97 -14.15
C GLU A 215 18.26 -46.10 -14.33
N LYS A 216 18.37 -45.03 -13.53
CA LYS A 216 19.61 -44.27 -13.36
C LYS A 216 20.36 -44.83 -12.15
N GLU A 217 21.44 -45.61 -12.45
CA GLU A 217 22.23 -46.24 -11.40
C GLU A 217 22.90 -45.20 -10.48
N GLY A 218 22.97 -45.55 -9.18
CA GLY A 218 23.68 -44.76 -8.17
C GLY A 218 23.03 -43.44 -7.78
N PHE A 219 21.82 -43.11 -8.30
CA PHE A 219 21.11 -41.88 -7.89
C PHE A 219 20.56 -41.98 -6.47
N ASN A 220 20.88 -40.98 -5.65
CA ASN A 220 20.41 -40.90 -4.26
C ASN A 220 19.90 -39.52 -3.89
N VAL A 221 18.93 -39.50 -3.00
CA VAL A 221 18.39 -38.24 -2.38
C VAL A 221 18.47 -38.33 -0.87
N THR A 222 19.10 -37.37 -0.24
CA THR A 222 19.17 -37.26 1.21
C THR A 222 18.60 -35.91 1.64
N VAL A 223 17.89 -35.88 2.76
CA VAL A 223 17.38 -34.65 3.39
C VAL A 223 17.96 -34.61 4.80
N GLU A 224 19.04 -33.87 4.98
CA GLU A 224 19.65 -33.67 6.31
C GLU A 224 18.86 -32.71 7.15
N ALA A 225 18.31 -31.62 6.56
CA ALA A 225 17.52 -30.60 7.25
C ALA A 225 16.01 -30.95 7.21
N GLN A 226 15.63 -32.07 7.83
CA GLN A 226 14.24 -32.60 7.82
C GLN A 226 13.23 -31.62 8.44
N ASP A 227 13.64 -30.82 9.39
CA ASP A 227 12.82 -29.76 10.01
C ASP A 227 12.51 -28.59 9.06
N LEU A 228 13.33 -28.40 8.02
CA LEU A 228 13.15 -27.35 7.01
C LEU A 228 12.64 -27.88 5.67
N CYS A 229 12.80 -29.18 5.40
CA CYS A 229 12.31 -29.85 4.22
C CYS A 229 11.63 -31.17 4.61
N PRO A 230 10.36 -31.15 5.04
CA PRO A 230 9.66 -32.36 5.47
C PRO A 230 9.33 -33.32 4.32
N ARG A 231 9.23 -32.80 3.07
CA ARG A 231 8.99 -33.62 1.89
C ARG A 231 9.86 -33.20 0.71
N TYR A 232 10.45 -34.19 0.03
CA TYR A 232 11.22 -33.98 -1.20
C TYR A 232 10.98 -35.15 -2.16
N ILE A 233 10.52 -34.87 -3.37
CA ILE A 233 10.30 -35.83 -4.43
C ILE A 233 11.22 -35.47 -5.58
N ALA A 234 12.02 -36.45 -6.03
CA ALA A 234 12.84 -36.37 -7.23
C ALA A 234 12.43 -37.46 -8.21
N HIS A 235 12.24 -37.13 -9.48
CA HIS A 235 11.94 -38.11 -10.52
C HIS A 235 12.80 -37.87 -11.75
N TYR A 236 13.43 -38.96 -12.24
CA TYR A 236 14.33 -38.90 -13.39
C TYR A 236 13.60 -39.11 -14.72
N VAL A 237 13.90 -38.22 -15.66
CA VAL A 237 13.41 -38.28 -17.05
C VAL A 237 14.61 -38.20 -17.99
N TYR A 238 14.62 -39.06 -19.01
CA TYR A 238 15.70 -39.19 -19.97
C TYR A 238 15.21 -39.09 -21.42
N ASP A 239 16.15 -39.08 -22.38
CA ASP A 239 15.85 -38.88 -23.81
C ASP A 239 15.02 -37.61 -24.04
N VAL A 240 15.38 -36.55 -23.28
CA VAL A 240 14.68 -35.26 -23.30
C VAL A 240 14.97 -34.55 -24.61
N LYS A 241 13.91 -34.00 -25.20
CA LYS A 241 13.93 -33.19 -26.42
C LYS A 241 13.48 -31.77 -26.07
N LEU A 242 14.45 -30.89 -25.95
CA LEU A 242 14.14 -29.49 -25.71
C LEU A 242 13.53 -28.84 -26.97
N GLY A 243 12.60 -27.94 -26.75
CA GLY A 243 11.91 -27.23 -27.80
C GLY A 243 10.92 -26.22 -27.24
N GLN A 244 10.17 -25.61 -28.13
CA GLN A 244 9.12 -24.68 -27.78
C GLN A 244 7.91 -25.43 -27.24
N SER A 245 7.30 -24.90 -26.21
CA SER A 245 6.04 -25.41 -25.66
C SER A 245 4.87 -25.26 -26.63
N PRO A 246 3.82 -26.09 -26.53
CA PRO A 246 2.65 -25.96 -27.38
C PRO A 246 1.93 -24.61 -27.14
N ALA A 247 1.26 -24.12 -28.16
CA ALA A 247 0.63 -22.80 -28.16
C ALA A 247 -0.33 -22.57 -26.98
N TRP A 248 -1.11 -23.59 -26.61
CA TRP A 248 -2.04 -23.50 -25.49
C TRP A 248 -1.35 -23.26 -24.16
N MET A 249 -0.18 -23.89 -23.91
CA MET A 249 0.61 -23.73 -22.68
C MET A 249 1.26 -22.33 -22.63
N ARG A 250 1.90 -21.92 -23.72
CA ARG A 250 2.52 -20.59 -23.86
C ARG A 250 1.51 -19.48 -23.59
N ARG A 251 0.31 -19.59 -24.22
CA ARG A 251 -0.77 -18.66 -24.04
C ARG A 251 -1.21 -18.55 -22.57
N ARG A 252 -1.43 -19.67 -21.88
CA ARG A 252 -1.81 -19.68 -20.46
C ARG A 252 -0.77 -19.02 -19.58
N LEU A 253 0.50 -19.33 -19.81
CA LEU A 253 1.62 -18.68 -19.11
C LEU A 253 1.64 -17.18 -19.37
N ALA A 254 1.51 -16.74 -20.62
CA ALA A 254 1.48 -15.31 -20.97
C ALA A 254 0.30 -14.56 -20.28
N LEU A 255 -0.89 -15.17 -20.21
CA LEU A 255 -2.06 -14.59 -19.55
C LEU A 255 -1.90 -14.40 -18.04
N VAL A 256 -1.00 -15.16 -17.41
CA VAL A 256 -0.67 -15.03 -15.98
C VAL A 256 0.68 -14.33 -15.74
N GLY A 257 1.23 -13.69 -16.78
CA GLY A 257 2.44 -12.87 -16.69
C GLY A 257 3.76 -13.64 -16.69
N ASN A 258 3.77 -14.89 -17.15
CA ASN A 258 4.99 -15.69 -17.33
C ASN A 258 5.40 -15.75 -18.82
N ASN A 259 6.66 -15.48 -19.12
CA ASN A 259 7.20 -15.70 -20.45
C ASN A 259 7.52 -17.18 -20.66
N SER A 260 7.28 -17.69 -21.86
CA SER A 260 7.70 -19.03 -22.27
C SER A 260 9.22 -19.04 -22.51
N ILE A 261 9.89 -20.12 -22.09
CA ILE A 261 11.35 -20.30 -22.22
C ILE A 261 11.64 -21.56 -23.00
N SER A 262 11.30 -22.73 -22.47
CA SER A 262 11.44 -24.01 -23.10
C SER A 262 10.39 -24.98 -22.52
N ASN A 263 10.08 -26.06 -23.25
CA ASN A 263 9.06 -27.03 -22.83
C ASN A 263 9.25 -27.54 -21.39
N ILE A 264 10.48 -27.83 -20.98
CA ILE A 264 10.77 -28.34 -19.61
C ILE A 264 10.53 -27.24 -18.56
N VAL A 265 11.03 -26.03 -18.79
CA VAL A 265 10.88 -24.90 -17.87
C VAL A 265 9.42 -24.46 -17.81
N ASP A 266 8.74 -24.43 -18.95
CA ASP A 266 7.34 -24.05 -19.04
C ASP A 266 6.41 -25.05 -18.35
N ILE A 267 6.71 -26.37 -18.42
CA ILE A 267 5.96 -27.39 -17.66
C ILE A 267 6.06 -27.09 -16.16
N THR A 268 7.24 -26.76 -15.63
CA THR A 268 7.40 -26.44 -14.20
C THR A 268 6.66 -25.15 -13.80
N ASN A 269 6.74 -24.10 -14.62
CA ASN A 269 6.02 -22.84 -14.41
C ASN A 269 4.49 -23.02 -14.54
N TYR A 270 4.05 -23.81 -15.53
CA TYR A 270 2.65 -24.09 -15.75
C TYR A 270 2.03 -24.78 -14.53
N ILE A 271 2.67 -25.82 -14.00
CA ILE A 271 2.18 -26.55 -12.83
C ILE A 271 2.21 -25.69 -11.57
N MET A 272 3.23 -24.86 -11.39
CA MET A 272 3.26 -23.90 -10.30
C MET A 272 2.04 -22.97 -10.34
N ARG A 273 1.59 -22.53 -11.51
CA ARG A 273 0.37 -21.72 -11.65
C ARG A 273 -0.91 -22.58 -11.55
N GLU A 274 -0.89 -23.79 -12.12
CA GLU A 274 -2.03 -24.71 -12.12
C GLU A 274 -2.36 -25.23 -10.72
N LEU A 275 -1.35 -25.73 -9.97
CA LEU A 275 -1.50 -26.46 -8.70
C LEU A 275 -0.94 -25.72 -7.46
N GLY A 276 -0.16 -24.66 -7.66
CA GLY A 276 0.43 -23.89 -6.53
C GLY A 276 1.77 -24.44 -6.02
N GLN A 277 2.22 -25.59 -6.52
CA GLN A 277 3.47 -26.21 -6.14
C GLN A 277 4.62 -25.72 -7.01
N PRO A 278 5.59 -24.95 -6.47
CA PRO A 278 6.80 -24.66 -7.22
C PRO A 278 7.61 -25.93 -7.47
N LEU A 279 8.18 -26.02 -8.65
CA LEU A 279 8.94 -27.15 -9.15
C LEU A 279 10.29 -26.65 -9.68
N HIS A 280 11.28 -27.54 -9.70
CA HIS A 280 12.55 -27.29 -10.37
C HIS A 280 12.95 -28.45 -11.24
N ALA A 281 13.79 -28.21 -12.25
CA ALA A 281 14.35 -29.19 -13.14
C ALA A 281 15.85 -28.98 -13.20
N PHE A 282 16.61 -29.99 -12.78
CA PHE A 282 18.07 -30.01 -12.84
C PHE A 282 18.56 -30.78 -14.06
N ASP A 283 19.52 -30.21 -14.76
CA ASP A 283 20.28 -30.97 -15.78
C ASP A 283 21.16 -32.00 -15.07
N CYS A 284 20.93 -33.31 -15.35
CA CYS A 284 21.63 -34.38 -14.68
C CYS A 284 23.13 -34.44 -14.99
N ASP A 285 23.57 -33.92 -16.12
CA ASP A 285 24.99 -33.90 -16.50
C ASP A 285 25.82 -32.97 -15.60
N TYR A 286 25.17 -32.04 -14.94
CA TYR A 286 25.78 -31.07 -14.02
C TYR A 286 25.59 -31.39 -12.53
N LEU A 287 24.92 -32.53 -12.21
CA LEU A 287 24.80 -33.04 -10.85
C LEU A 287 25.96 -33.97 -10.50
N GLU A 288 26.98 -33.47 -9.82
CA GLU A 288 28.14 -34.24 -9.41
C GLU A 288 27.76 -35.34 -8.39
N GLY A 289 28.23 -36.58 -8.65
CA GLY A 289 27.98 -37.70 -7.74
C GLY A 289 26.60 -38.35 -7.84
N ASN A 290 25.80 -38.02 -8.87
CA ASN A 290 24.41 -38.50 -9.03
C ASN A 290 23.58 -38.41 -7.74
N ALA A 291 23.73 -37.33 -7.01
CA ALA A 291 23.09 -37.16 -5.69
C ALA A 291 22.43 -35.76 -5.55
N ILE A 292 21.35 -35.77 -4.77
CA ILE A 292 20.75 -34.57 -4.24
C ILE A 292 20.81 -34.61 -2.71
N ASN A 293 21.30 -33.54 -2.07
CA ASN A 293 21.33 -33.42 -0.63
C ASN A 293 20.71 -32.06 -0.18
N VAL A 294 19.61 -32.09 0.54
CA VAL A 294 18.97 -30.93 1.09
C VAL A 294 19.47 -30.67 2.50
N ARG A 295 20.25 -29.62 2.69
CA ARG A 295 20.93 -29.29 3.94
C ARG A 295 20.96 -27.80 4.23
N ARG A 296 21.36 -27.44 5.43
CA ARG A 296 21.71 -26.06 5.73
C ARG A 296 23.03 -25.70 5.03
N ALA A 297 23.14 -24.43 4.59
CA ALA A 297 24.39 -23.93 4.03
C ALA A 297 25.50 -23.89 5.10
N ALA A 298 26.75 -24.04 4.69
CA ALA A 298 27.90 -23.76 5.56
C ALA A 298 28.11 -22.24 5.67
N GLU A 299 28.80 -21.82 6.75
CA GLU A 299 29.15 -20.41 6.94
C GLU A 299 30.10 -19.94 5.82
N GLY A 300 29.73 -18.88 5.12
CA GLY A 300 30.49 -18.32 4.02
C GLY A 300 30.40 -19.11 2.70
N GLU A 301 29.52 -20.12 2.60
CA GLU A 301 29.29 -20.87 1.38
C GLU A 301 28.71 -19.96 0.28
N LYS A 302 29.12 -20.18 -0.96
CA LYS A 302 28.71 -19.30 -2.07
C LYS A 302 27.88 -20.06 -3.10
N ILE A 303 26.93 -19.34 -3.70
CA ILE A 303 26.14 -19.82 -4.85
C ILE A 303 25.92 -18.66 -5.82
N VAL A 304 25.92 -18.95 -7.12
CA VAL A 304 25.45 -18.05 -8.18
C VAL A 304 24.12 -18.57 -8.66
N THR A 305 23.09 -17.73 -8.63
CA THR A 305 21.72 -18.08 -9.01
C THR A 305 21.46 -17.85 -10.50
N LEU A 306 20.32 -18.35 -11.03
CA LEU A 306 19.92 -18.24 -12.43
C LEU A 306 19.85 -16.80 -12.97
N ASP A 307 19.67 -15.81 -12.10
CA ASP A 307 19.72 -14.39 -12.42
C ASP A 307 21.13 -13.77 -12.28
N GLU A 308 22.17 -14.64 -12.32
CA GLU A 308 23.60 -14.28 -12.30
C GLU A 308 24.08 -13.54 -11.05
N LYS A 309 23.31 -13.58 -9.94
CA LYS A 309 23.70 -12.96 -8.68
C LYS A 309 24.49 -13.94 -7.80
N GLU A 310 25.60 -13.46 -7.22
CA GLU A 310 26.37 -14.22 -6.23
C GLU A 310 25.90 -13.91 -4.82
N PHE A 311 25.61 -14.96 -4.04
CA PHE A 311 25.25 -14.87 -2.63
C PHE A 311 26.27 -15.58 -1.74
N THR A 312 26.58 -14.94 -0.61
CA THR A 312 27.31 -15.56 0.49
C THR A 312 26.31 -16.00 1.55
N LEU A 313 26.30 -17.27 1.88
CA LEU A 313 25.31 -17.94 2.69
C LEU A 313 25.78 -18.15 4.12
N ASN A 314 24.83 -18.50 4.99
CA ASN A 314 25.05 -18.87 6.37
C ASN A 314 24.12 -20.04 6.77
N PRO A 315 24.28 -20.67 7.95
CA PRO A 315 23.48 -21.84 8.36
C PRO A 315 21.97 -21.63 8.50
N ASN A 316 21.46 -20.40 8.41
CA ASN A 316 20.02 -20.13 8.35
C ASN A 316 19.44 -20.34 6.95
N ASN A 317 20.30 -20.39 5.92
CA ASN A 317 19.87 -20.62 4.54
C ASN A 317 19.78 -22.11 4.25
N LEU A 318 18.69 -22.53 3.60
CA LEU A 318 18.51 -23.90 3.12
C LEU A 318 19.00 -23.98 1.67
N VAL A 319 19.81 -24.99 1.38
CA VAL A 319 20.35 -25.23 0.03
C VAL A 319 20.05 -26.66 -0.43
N ILE A 320 19.86 -26.79 -1.72
CA ILE A 320 19.89 -28.09 -2.41
C ILE A 320 21.28 -28.23 -3.00
N CYS A 321 21.95 -29.30 -2.65
CA CYS A 321 23.32 -29.63 -3.10
C CYS A 321 23.32 -30.86 -3.99
N ASP A 322 24.27 -30.94 -4.88
CA ASP A 322 24.69 -32.21 -5.46
C ASP A 322 25.65 -32.97 -4.51
N GLY A 323 26.46 -33.90 -4.99
CA GLY A 323 27.44 -34.60 -4.18
C GLY A 323 28.60 -33.74 -3.66
N LYS A 324 28.73 -32.49 -4.08
CA LYS A 324 29.87 -31.62 -3.73
C LYS A 324 29.52 -30.16 -3.41
N LYS A 325 28.56 -29.54 -4.12
CA LYS A 325 28.31 -28.09 -4.10
C LYS A 325 26.82 -27.76 -4.08
N PRO A 326 26.44 -26.56 -3.65
CA PRO A 326 25.06 -26.08 -3.78
C PRO A 326 24.68 -25.88 -5.26
N VAL A 327 23.47 -26.36 -5.61
CA VAL A 327 22.88 -26.26 -6.95
C VAL A 327 21.58 -25.47 -6.95
N ALA A 328 21.02 -25.16 -5.78
CA ALA A 328 19.90 -24.23 -5.65
C ALA A 328 19.82 -23.64 -4.24
N LEU A 329 19.29 -22.42 -4.15
CA LEU A 329 18.69 -21.85 -2.93
C LEU A 329 17.30 -22.45 -2.80
N ALA A 330 17.12 -23.38 -1.85
CA ALA A 330 15.89 -24.15 -1.70
C ALA A 330 14.64 -23.24 -1.61
N GLY A 331 13.67 -23.47 -2.50
CA GLY A 331 12.42 -22.71 -2.56
C GLY A 331 12.54 -21.22 -2.92
N ILE A 332 13.73 -20.75 -3.30
CA ILE A 332 13.96 -19.34 -3.67
C ILE A 332 14.39 -19.23 -5.13
N MET A 333 15.53 -19.83 -5.51
CA MET A 333 16.06 -19.69 -6.87
C MET A 333 17.03 -20.86 -7.21
N GLY A 334 16.92 -21.39 -8.41
CA GLY A 334 17.88 -22.37 -8.93
C GLY A 334 19.28 -21.78 -9.08
N GLY A 335 20.30 -22.65 -9.07
CA GLY A 335 21.67 -22.29 -9.34
C GLY A 335 21.99 -22.29 -10.84
N LEU A 336 22.82 -21.35 -11.28
CA LEU A 336 23.28 -21.24 -12.67
C LEU A 336 24.08 -22.48 -13.10
N ASN A 337 24.66 -23.18 -12.14
CA ASN A 337 25.54 -24.36 -12.38
C ASN A 337 24.78 -25.66 -12.66
N SER A 338 23.45 -25.67 -12.63
CA SER A 338 22.61 -26.85 -12.88
C SER A 338 21.37 -26.54 -13.75
N GLU A 339 21.42 -25.44 -14.47
CA GLU A 339 20.32 -24.96 -15.34
C GLU A 339 20.11 -25.90 -16.54
N ILE A 340 18.87 -25.90 -17.06
CA ILE A 340 18.51 -26.56 -18.31
C ILE A 340 19.11 -25.77 -19.49
N ARG A 341 19.86 -26.47 -20.36
CA ARG A 341 20.56 -25.92 -21.54
C ARG A 341 20.10 -26.61 -22.80
N ASP A 342 20.36 -26.03 -23.95
CA ASP A 342 19.98 -26.60 -25.26
C ASP A 342 20.54 -28.03 -25.51
N THR A 343 21.56 -28.42 -24.77
CA THR A 343 22.21 -29.74 -24.84
C THR A 343 21.66 -30.75 -23.83
N THR A 344 20.73 -30.32 -22.96
CA THR A 344 20.19 -31.20 -21.89
C THR A 344 19.40 -32.36 -22.49
N THR A 345 19.76 -33.57 -22.12
CA THR A 345 19.09 -34.83 -22.53
C THR A 345 18.56 -35.64 -21.37
N GLU A 346 18.95 -35.30 -20.15
CA GLU A 346 18.53 -35.94 -18.91
C GLU A 346 18.18 -34.93 -17.85
N VAL A 347 17.01 -35.05 -17.23
CA VAL A 347 16.48 -34.12 -16.28
C VAL A 347 16.06 -34.84 -15.00
N MET A 348 16.38 -34.23 -13.87
CA MET A 348 15.82 -34.56 -12.57
C MET A 348 14.81 -33.50 -12.15
N PHE A 349 13.52 -33.86 -12.17
CA PHE A 349 12.47 -32.99 -11.64
C PHE A 349 12.44 -33.05 -10.12
N GLU A 350 12.19 -31.87 -9.49
CA GLU A 350 12.03 -31.68 -8.07
C GLU A 350 10.63 -31.19 -7.77
N ALA A 351 9.99 -31.78 -6.77
CA ALA A 351 8.85 -31.21 -6.06
C ALA A 351 9.09 -31.36 -4.55
N ALA A 352 9.02 -30.26 -3.82
CA ALA A 352 9.35 -30.29 -2.40
C ALA A 352 8.45 -29.37 -1.58
N LYS A 353 8.34 -29.67 -0.27
CA LYS A 353 7.82 -28.73 0.74
C LYS A 353 8.99 -28.18 1.54
N PHE A 354 9.05 -26.86 1.67
CA PHE A 354 10.03 -26.18 2.52
C PHE A 354 9.31 -25.38 3.62
N ALA A 355 9.99 -25.27 4.79
CA ALA A 355 9.47 -24.55 5.93
C ALA A 355 9.26 -23.06 5.61
N ARG A 356 8.00 -22.60 5.63
CA ARG A 356 7.55 -21.26 5.23
C ARG A 356 8.36 -20.13 5.89
N ASP A 357 8.60 -20.25 7.22
CA ASP A 357 9.32 -19.22 7.98
C ASP A 357 10.81 -19.14 7.62
N ASN A 358 11.43 -20.26 7.23
CA ASN A 358 12.80 -20.28 6.77
C ASN A 358 12.93 -19.59 5.42
N ILE A 359 12.09 -19.97 4.44
CA ILE A 359 12.11 -19.37 3.10
C ILE A 359 11.84 -17.85 3.18
N ARG A 360 10.84 -17.45 3.95
CA ARG A 360 10.51 -16.02 4.13
C ARG A 360 11.67 -15.22 4.73
N ARG A 361 12.35 -15.75 5.77
CA ARG A 361 13.52 -15.09 6.36
C ARG A 361 14.72 -15.06 5.43
N SER A 362 15.03 -16.18 4.77
CA SER A 362 16.16 -16.28 3.83
C SER A 362 15.96 -15.35 2.63
N SER A 363 14.78 -15.37 2.00
CA SER A 363 14.45 -14.49 0.88
C SER A 363 14.61 -13.02 1.22
N ARG A 364 14.13 -12.58 2.40
CA ARG A 364 14.30 -11.20 2.87
C ARG A 364 15.73 -10.83 3.20
N ALA A 365 16.45 -11.71 3.89
CA ALA A 365 17.83 -11.47 4.29
C ALA A 365 18.78 -11.37 3.07
N LEU A 366 18.55 -12.17 2.05
CA LEU A 366 19.31 -12.16 0.79
C LEU A 366 18.81 -11.08 -0.20
N GLY A 367 17.65 -10.45 0.06
CA GLY A 367 17.02 -9.52 -0.89
C GLY A 367 16.61 -10.21 -2.22
N GLN A 368 16.40 -11.54 -2.19
CA GLN A 368 16.09 -12.34 -3.37
C GLN A 368 14.66 -12.90 -3.28
N GLY A 369 13.78 -12.36 -4.13
CA GLY A 369 12.38 -12.82 -4.27
C GLY A 369 12.14 -13.53 -5.59
N SER A 370 11.19 -14.47 -5.58
CA SER A 370 10.70 -15.16 -6.77
C SER A 370 9.23 -15.59 -6.58
N ASP A 371 8.56 -16.00 -7.65
CA ASP A 371 7.23 -16.61 -7.59
C ASP A 371 7.18 -17.85 -6.68
N ALA A 372 8.25 -18.64 -6.68
CA ALA A 372 8.40 -19.80 -5.80
C ALA A 372 8.51 -19.37 -4.33
N SER A 373 9.41 -18.42 -4.01
CA SER A 373 9.62 -17.97 -2.63
C SER A 373 8.37 -17.29 -2.04
N GLN A 374 7.56 -16.62 -2.86
CA GLN A 374 6.28 -16.04 -2.44
C GLN A 374 5.28 -17.12 -2.01
N ARG A 375 5.18 -18.23 -2.80
CA ARG A 375 4.30 -19.37 -2.47
C ARG A 375 4.77 -20.08 -1.21
N TYR A 376 6.04 -20.46 -1.13
CA TYR A 376 6.59 -21.10 0.06
C TYR A 376 6.47 -20.21 1.32
N SER A 377 6.62 -18.90 1.18
CA SER A 377 6.47 -17.96 2.31
C SER A 377 5.04 -17.87 2.85
N LYS A 378 4.03 -18.19 2.05
CA LYS A 378 2.64 -18.31 2.46
C LYS A 378 2.28 -19.74 2.90
N GLY A 379 2.94 -20.74 2.34
CA GLY A 379 2.76 -22.16 2.60
C GLY A 379 2.52 -22.96 1.33
N VAL A 380 3.07 -24.15 1.27
CA VAL A 380 2.81 -25.18 0.26
C VAL A 380 2.63 -26.48 1.01
N ASP A 381 1.55 -27.22 0.73
CA ASP A 381 1.22 -28.44 1.44
C ASP A 381 1.97 -29.68 0.90
N GLU A 382 2.02 -30.72 1.70
CA GLU A 382 2.72 -31.98 1.35
C GLU A 382 1.92 -32.86 0.38
N TYR A 383 0.59 -32.71 0.35
CA TYR A 383 -0.30 -33.46 -0.51
C TYR A 383 -0.16 -33.02 -1.98
N THR A 384 -0.21 -31.71 -2.22
CA THR A 384 -0.07 -31.13 -3.56
C THR A 384 1.29 -31.41 -4.18
N THR A 385 2.36 -31.60 -3.38
CA THR A 385 3.72 -31.98 -3.84
C THR A 385 3.70 -33.24 -4.70
N GLU A 386 2.97 -34.29 -4.30
CA GLU A 386 2.86 -35.55 -5.08
C GLU A 386 1.99 -35.37 -6.32
N MET A 387 0.87 -34.67 -6.19
CA MET A 387 -0.02 -34.37 -7.31
C MET A 387 0.72 -33.60 -8.42
N ALA A 388 1.54 -32.62 -8.02
CA ALA A 388 2.33 -31.82 -8.95
C ALA A 388 3.39 -32.66 -9.68
N MET A 389 4.10 -33.57 -8.98
CA MET A 389 5.05 -34.46 -9.63
C MET A 389 4.35 -35.37 -10.64
N LYS A 390 3.21 -35.99 -10.29
CA LYS A 390 2.41 -36.79 -11.24
C LYS A 390 1.98 -35.97 -12.46
N ARG A 391 1.58 -34.73 -12.25
CA ARG A 391 1.20 -33.82 -13.33
C ARG A 391 2.37 -33.45 -14.25
N VAL A 392 3.58 -33.25 -13.71
CA VAL A 392 4.81 -33.09 -14.52
C VAL A 392 4.99 -34.28 -15.43
N LEU A 393 4.94 -35.48 -14.88
CA LEU A 393 5.21 -36.71 -15.62
C LEU A 393 4.14 -36.97 -16.69
N HIS A 394 2.87 -36.72 -16.37
CA HIS A 394 1.79 -36.74 -17.35
C HIS A 394 2.05 -35.78 -18.54
N LEU A 395 2.42 -34.53 -18.28
CA LEU A 395 2.71 -33.57 -19.33
C LEU A 395 3.96 -33.92 -20.13
N VAL A 396 4.98 -34.47 -19.49
CA VAL A 396 6.18 -34.98 -20.18
C VAL A 396 5.82 -36.09 -21.20
N GLU A 397 4.91 -37.00 -20.82
CA GLU A 397 4.46 -38.08 -21.70
C GLU A 397 3.51 -37.53 -22.79
N GLU A 398 2.47 -36.75 -22.40
CA GLU A 398 1.51 -36.21 -23.34
C GLU A 398 2.15 -35.35 -24.43
N LEU A 399 3.13 -34.54 -24.09
CA LEU A 399 3.85 -33.69 -25.02
C LEU A 399 5.02 -34.40 -25.73
N GLY A 400 5.35 -35.64 -25.34
CA GLY A 400 6.44 -36.42 -25.93
C GLY A 400 7.82 -35.79 -25.76
N VAL A 401 8.05 -35.02 -24.70
CA VAL A 401 9.27 -34.25 -24.47
C VAL A 401 10.38 -35.07 -23.79
N GLY A 402 10.08 -36.27 -23.30
CA GLY A 402 11.06 -37.19 -22.69
C GLY A 402 10.44 -38.55 -22.35
N LYS A 403 11.24 -39.44 -21.80
CA LYS A 403 10.85 -40.77 -21.32
C LYS A 403 10.96 -40.82 -19.80
N ILE A 404 9.95 -41.33 -19.14
CA ILE A 404 9.87 -41.40 -17.69
C ILE A 404 10.55 -42.68 -17.21
N SER A 405 11.55 -42.52 -16.37
CA SER A 405 12.27 -43.64 -15.73
C SER A 405 11.52 -44.13 -14.49
N LYS A 406 11.71 -45.38 -14.10
CA LYS A 406 11.26 -45.85 -12.78
C LYS A 406 12.14 -45.35 -11.62
N THR A 407 13.23 -44.63 -11.90
CA THR A 407 14.07 -44.02 -10.87
C THR A 407 13.43 -42.78 -10.30
N HIS A 408 12.93 -42.88 -9.09
CA HIS A 408 12.44 -41.82 -8.32
C HIS A 408 12.76 -41.95 -6.83
N LYS A 409 12.75 -40.90 -6.08
CA LYS A 409 12.87 -40.87 -4.63
C LYS A 409 11.79 -39.97 -4.05
N ASN A 410 11.12 -40.46 -3.03
CA ASN A 410 10.12 -39.73 -2.27
C ASN A 410 10.47 -39.80 -0.79
N VAL A 411 11.13 -38.75 -0.29
CA VAL A 411 11.47 -38.61 1.12
C VAL A 411 10.34 -37.85 1.79
N ASN A 412 9.65 -38.49 2.71
CA ASN A 412 8.57 -37.89 3.50
C ASN A 412 8.87 -38.12 4.98
N THR A 413 9.15 -37.02 5.70
CA THR A 413 9.41 -37.02 7.15
C THR A 413 8.41 -36.08 7.87
N GLY A 414 7.46 -35.51 7.11
CA GLY A 414 6.45 -34.57 7.58
C GLY A 414 5.17 -35.25 8.11
N ASN A 415 4.07 -34.52 8.01
CA ASN A 415 2.76 -34.94 8.48
C ASN A 415 2.15 -36.08 7.63
N SER A 416 1.14 -36.73 8.17
CA SER A 416 0.30 -37.66 7.41
C SER A 416 -0.36 -36.94 6.24
N LEU A 417 -0.48 -37.61 5.10
CA LEU A 417 -1.21 -37.13 3.92
C LEU A 417 -2.71 -37.49 3.98
N GLU A 418 -3.09 -38.24 5.00
CA GLU A 418 -4.48 -38.63 5.24
C GLU A 418 -5.26 -37.46 5.84
N PRO A 419 -6.53 -37.28 5.47
CA PRO A 419 -7.38 -36.25 6.05
C PRO A 419 -7.51 -36.38 7.57
N THR A 420 -7.40 -35.27 8.27
CA THR A 420 -7.52 -35.25 9.74
C THR A 420 -8.99 -35.25 10.16
N THR A 421 -9.39 -36.26 10.95
CA THR A 421 -10.75 -36.31 11.50
C THR A 421 -10.93 -35.26 12.58
N PHE A 422 -11.93 -34.40 12.43
CA PHE A 422 -12.28 -33.38 13.39
C PHE A 422 -13.76 -33.53 13.83
N LYS A 423 -14.01 -33.30 15.14
CA LYS A 423 -15.33 -33.37 15.72
C LYS A 423 -15.68 -32.11 16.49
N THR A 424 -16.88 -31.58 16.22
CA THR A 424 -17.41 -30.43 16.93
C THR A 424 -18.94 -30.55 17.12
N SER A 425 -19.62 -29.49 17.48
CA SER A 425 -21.05 -29.40 17.66
C SER A 425 -21.65 -28.37 16.74
N VAL A 426 -22.78 -28.70 16.05
CA VAL A 426 -23.56 -27.78 15.25
C VAL A 426 -23.97 -26.54 16.07
N LYS A 427 -24.32 -26.72 17.34
CA LYS A 427 -24.66 -25.61 18.25
C LYS A 427 -23.48 -24.69 18.51
N LYS A 428 -22.25 -25.23 18.63
CA LYS A 428 -21.03 -24.38 18.77
C LYS A 428 -20.78 -23.56 17.53
N VAL A 429 -20.87 -24.15 16.34
CA VAL A 429 -20.74 -23.46 15.06
C VAL A 429 -21.77 -22.33 14.98
N ASN A 430 -23.05 -22.64 15.16
CA ASN A 430 -24.13 -21.65 15.13
C ASN A 430 -23.98 -20.54 16.21
N ALA A 431 -23.47 -20.89 17.39
CA ALA A 431 -23.23 -19.90 18.45
C ALA A 431 -22.16 -18.87 18.08
N VAL A 432 -21.09 -19.30 17.39
CA VAL A 432 -20.08 -18.38 16.87
C VAL A 432 -20.68 -17.46 15.81
N LEU A 433 -21.49 -18.02 14.91
CA LEU A 433 -22.13 -17.25 13.81
C LEU A 433 -23.21 -16.28 14.30
N GLY A 434 -23.80 -16.54 15.48
CA GLY A 434 -24.91 -15.75 16.02
C GLY A 434 -26.23 -15.95 15.25
N ILE A 435 -26.27 -16.90 14.32
CA ILE A 435 -27.45 -17.32 13.54
C ILE A 435 -27.57 -18.85 13.58
N THR A 436 -28.74 -19.35 13.17
CA THR A 436 -28.96 -20.81 13.03
C THR A 436 -28.93 -21.18 11.55
N VAL A 437 -27.86 -21.83 11.12
CA VAL A 437 -27.75 -22.41 9.77
C VAL A 437 -28.35 -23.80 9.80
N PRO A 438 -29.27 -24.17 8.86
CA PRO A 438 -29.85 -25.50 8.79
C PRO A 438 -28.78 -26.59 8.59
N ASN A 439 -28.98 -27.75 9.21
CA ASN A 439 -28.07 -28.91 9.05
C ASN A 439 -27.84 -29.30 7.59
N GLU A 440 -28.87 -29.23 6.76
CA GLU A 440 -28.79 -29.53 5.32
C GLU A 440 -27.83 -28.59 4.61
N ASP A 441 -27.85 -27.31 4.94
CA ASP A 441 -26.93 -26.32 4.35
C ASP A 441 -25.50 -26.52 4.86
N ILE A 442 -25.30 -26.81 6.15
CA ILE A 442 -23.98 -27.14 6.70
C ILE A 442 -23.39 -28.35 5.97
N LEU A 443 -24.19 -29.45 5.82
CA LEU A 443 -23.75 -30.63 5.08
C LEU A 443 -23.43 -30.32 3.63
N ARG A 444 -24.29 -29.60 2.93
CA ARG A 444 -24.10 -29.21 1.53
C ARG A 444 -22.81 -28.38 1.34
N ILE A 445 -22.60 -27.38 2.18
CA ILE A 445 -21.45 -26.48 2.12
C ILE A 445 -20.15 -27.26 2.36
N LEU A 446 -20.08 -28.00 3.46
CA LEU A 446 -18.86 -28.71 3.84
C LEU A 446 -18.55 -29.89 2.88
N THR A 447 -19.59 -30.49 2.27
CA THR A 447 -19.39 -31.48 1.19
C THR A 447 -18.80 -30.84 -0.06
N GLY A 448 -19.31 -29.66 -0.47
CA GLY A 448 -18.77 -28.90 -1.61
C GLY A 448 -17.31 -28.50 -1.41
N LEU A 449 -16.90 -28.26 -0.16
CA LEU A 449 -15.51 -27.96 0.24
C LEU A 449 -14.64 -29.22 0.48
N ASN A 450 -15.19 -30.42 0.22
CA ASN A 450 -14.49 -31.71 0.35
C ASN A 450 -14.14 -32.10 1.79
N PHE A 451 -14.91 -31.64 2.78
CA PHE A 451 -14.71 -32.03 4.20
C PHE A 451 -15.39 -33.33 4.63
N GLN A 452 -16.18 -33.96 3.78
CA GLN A 452 -16.88 -35.21 4.05
C GLN A 452 -17.65 -35.17 5.40
N PRO A 453 -18.60 -34.25 5.59
CA PRO A 453 -19.27 -34.03 6.87
C PRO A 453 -20.31 -35.11 7.19
N GLU A 454 -20.45 -35.45 8.48
CA GLU A 454 -21.54 -36.27 9.03
C GLU A 454 -22.14 -35.57 10.26
N ILE A 455 -23.47 -35.47 10.33
CA ILE A 455 -24.18 -34.94 11.51
C ILE A 455 -24.95 -36.04 12.17
N ASN A 456 -24.70 -36.23 13.48
CA ASN A 456 -25.36 -37.18 14.33
C ASN A 456 -25.93 -36.49 15.58
N GLY A 457 -27.20 -36.09 15.55
CA GLY A 457 -27.80 -35.22 16.55
C GLY A 457 -27.18 -33.83 16.56
N ASP A 458 -26.37 -33.50 17.56
CA ASP A 458 -25.61 -32.24 17.65
C ASP A 458 -24.13 -32.42 17.27
N GLU A 459 -23.64 -33.66 17.20
CA GLU A 459 -22.25 -33.92 16.80
C GLU A 459 -22.08 -33.76 15.30
N LEU A 460 -21.13 -32.93 14.91
CA LEU A 460 -20.67 -32.74 13.53
C LEU A 460 -19.25 -33.34 13.44
N THR A 461 -19.10 -34.42 12.67
CA THR A 461 -17.83 -35.07 12.34
C THR A 461 -17.46 -34.71 10.91
N MET A 462 -16.20 -34.39 10.64
CA MET A 462 -15.68 -34.09 9.30
C MET A 462 -14.22 -34.47 9.17
N HIS A 463 -13.70 -34.45 7.94
CA HIS A 463 -12.33 -34.76 7.61
C HIS A 463 -11.68 -33.57 6.92
N PHE A 464 -10.73 -32.92 7.60
CA PHE A 464 -9.98 -31.80 6.98
C PHE A 464 -9.04 -32.34 5.91
N PRO A 465 -9.18 -31.90 4.64
CA PRO A 465 -8.26 -32.28 3.59
C PRO A 465 -6.84 -31.84 3.93
N ALA A 466 -5.82 -32.67 3.60
CA ALA A 466 -4.43 -32.38 3.94
C ALA A 466 -3.89 -31.06 3.34
N TYR A 467 -4.49 -30.54 2.28
CA TYR A 467 -4.13 -29.24 1.69
C TYR A 467 -4.71 -28.04 2.45
N ARG A 468 -5.63 -28.23 3.43
CA ARG A 468 -6.21 -27.19 4.28
C ARG A 468 -5.42 -27.09 5.59
N GLU A 469 -4.21 -26.53 5.53
CA GLU A 469 -3.32 -26.32 6.67
C GLU A 469 -3.84 -25.27 7.67
N ASP A 470 -4.87 -24.50 7.30
CA ASP A 470 -5.50 -23.45 8.09
C ASP A 470 -6.60 -23.96 9.04
N MET A 471 -7.04 -25.19 8.89
CA MET A 471 -8.14 -25.76 9.68
C MET A 471 -7.63 -26.35 10.99
N GLU A 472 -7.88 -25.67 12.11
CA GLU A 472 -7.39 -26.06 13.43
C GLU A 472 -8.52 -26.40 14.41
N ASP A 473 -9.62 -25.59 14.44
CA ASP A 473 -10.69 -25.71 15.44
C ASP A 473 -12.05 -25.30 14.88
N TYR A 474 -13.10 -25.36 15.69
CA TYR A 474 -14.50 -25.07 15.31
C TYR A 474 -14.77 -23.64 14.81
N PRO A 475 -14.03 -22.58 15.18
CA PRO A 475 -14.20 -21.27 14.55
C PRO A 475 -13.88 -21.30 13.05
N ASP A 476 -12.87 -22.10 12.63
CA ASP A 476 -12.50 -22.24 11.22
C ASP A 476 -13.64 -22.91 10.43
N VAL A 477 -14.31 -23.91 11.08
CA VAL A 477 -15.51 -24.54 10.50
C VAL A 477 -16.66 -23.53 10.37
N ALA A 478 -16.84 -22.67 11.39
CA ALA A 478 -17.86 -21.62 11.33
C ALA A 478 -17.57 -20.61 10.20
N GLU A 479 -16.32 -20.23 9.98
CA GLU A 479 -15.88 -19.41 8.87
C GLU A 479 -16.26 -20.06 7.52
N GLU A 480 -15.92 -21.34 7.32
CA GLU A 480 -16.24 -22.05 6.11
C GLU A 480 -17.76 -22.10 5.82
N VAL A 481 -18.54 -22.30 6.88
CA VAL A 481 -20.01 -22.33 6.75
C VAL A 481 -20.55 -20.96 6.36
N ILE A 482 -20.15 -19.88 7.07
CA ILE A 482 -20.77 -18.56 6.84
C ILE A 482 -20.36 -17.94 5.50
N ARG A 483 -19.08 -18.09 5.07
CA ARG A 483 -18.62 -17.52 3.81
C ARG A 483 -19.30 -18.14 2.59
N MET A 484 -19.73 -19.39 2.69
CA MET A 484 -20.50 -20.07 1.62
C MET A 484 -22.01 -19.95 1.81
N TYR A 485 -22.52 -19.82 3.05
CA TYR A 485 -23.93 -19.58 3.33
C TYR A 485 -24.34 -18.16 2.95
N GLY A 486 -23.46 -17.18 3.23
CA GLY A 486 -23.62 -15.77 2.94
C GLY A 486 -23.73 -14.89 4.17
N TYR A 487 -22.90 -13.87 4.25
CA TYR A 487 -22.90 -12.90 5.35
C TYR A 487 -24.19 -12.05 5.43
N ASP A 488 -24.95 -11.97 4.34
CA ASP A 488 -26.24 -11.26 4.28
C ASP A 488 -27.31 -11.87 5.19
N HIS A 489 -27.13 -13.13 5.61
CA HIS A 489 -28.01 -13.78 6.57
C HIS A 489 -27.77 -13.31 8.01
N ILE A 490 -26.68 -12.58 8.29
CA ILE A 490 -26.39 -12.04 9.61
C ILE A 490 -27.13 -10.72 9.79
N THR A 491 -28.16 -10.74 10.64
CA THR A 491 -28.91 -9.53 11.00
C THR A 491 -28.21 -8.81 12.16
N SER A 492 -27.91 -7.52 11.97
CA SER A 492 -27.35 -6.68 13.03
C SER A 492 -28.30 -6.56 14.20
N THR A 493 -27.85 -6.91 15.40
CA THR A 493 -28.64 -6.82 16.63
C THR A 493 -27.88 -6.01 17.68
N PHE A 494 -28.64 -5.36 18.59
CA PHE A 494 -28.03 -4.78 19.78
C PHE A 494 -27.59 -5.90 20.74
N MET A 495 -26.50 -5.69 21.48
CA MET A 495 -26.09 -6.62 22.52
C MET A 495 -27.15 -6.70 23.63
N PRO A 496 -27.85 -7.85 23.81
CA PRO A 496 -29.02 -7.93 24.69
C PRO A 496 -28.68 -7.78 26.16
N SER A 497 -27.44 -8.00 26.57
CA SER A 497 -26.97 -7.93 27.93
C SER A 497 -25.98 -6.79 28.22
N ALA A 498 -25.80 -5.86 27.27
CA ALA A 498 -24.90 -4.75 27.46
C ALA A 498 -25.45 -3.83 28.58
N LYS A 499 -24.70 -3.70 29.67
CA LYS A 499 -24.97 -2.64 30.64
C LYS A 499 -24.79 -1.30 29.94
N VAL A 500 -25.81 -0.45 30.00
CA VAL A 500 -25.69 0.93 29.53
C VAL A 500 -24.60 1.60 30.37
N THR A 501 -23.46 1.84 29.79
CA THR A 501 -22.39 2.62 30.41
C THR A 501 -22.61 4.08 30.04
N ILE A 502 -22.55 4.97 31.05
CA ILE A 502 -22.53 6.40 30.77
C ILE A 502 -21.19 6.70 30.09
N GLY A 503 -21.23 6.78 28.76
CA GLY A 503 -20.09 7.22 27.99
C GLY A 503 -19.80 8.70 28.18
N GLY A 504 -18.69 9.18 27.68
CA GLY A 504 -18.37 10.60 27.68
C GLY A 504 -16.90 10.82 27.36
N SER A 505 -16.60 12.05 26.92
CA SER A 505 -15.21 12.45 26.69
C SER A 505 -14.48 12.67 28.01
N ASN A 506 -13.28 12.15 28.15
CA ASN A 506 -12.39 12.47 29.25
C ASN A 506 -11.88 13.92 29.17
N LEU A 507 -11.13 14.38 30.18
CA LEU A 507 -10.63 15.77 30.23
C LEU A 507 -9.76 16.10 29.00
N ARG A 508 -8.83 15.23 28.64
CA ARG A 508 -7.96 15.41 27.47
C ARG A 508 -8.80 15.56 26.17
N GLN A 509 -9.75 14.67 25.92
CA GLN A 509 -10.61 14.74 24.74
C GLN A 509 -11.44 16.02 24.69
N ARG A 510 -11.97 16.45 25.83
CA ARG A 510 -12.72 17.73 25.94
C ARG A 510 -11.83 18.93 25.67
N THR A 511 -10.61 18.94 26.21
CA THR A 511 -9.63 20.00 25.99
C THR A 511 -9.27 20.10 24.51
N ILE A 512 -8.89 18.99 23.87
CA ILE A 512 -8.58 18.93 22.45
C ILE A 512 -9.75 19.44 21.60
N LEU A 513 -10.97 18.97 21.87
CA LEU A 513 -12.14 19.38 21.10
C LEU A 513 -12.46 20.87 21.26
N LYS A 514 -12.30 21.43 22.47
CA LYS A 514 -12.47 22.87 22.71
C LYS A 514 -11.42 23.67 21.95
N VAL A 515 -10.15 23.29 22.04
CA VAL A 515 -9.06 23.96 21.33
C VAL A 515 -9.30 23.96 19.83
N LYS A 516 -9.60 22.80 19.24
CA LYS A 516 -9.89 22.67 17.81
C LYS A 516 -11.06 23.56 17.37
N ARG A 517 -12.18 23.50 18.07
CA ARG A 517 -13.36 24.31 17.75
C ARG A 517 -13.08 25.82 17.86
N THR A 518 -12.32 26.23 18.86
CA THR A 518 -11.92 27.62 19.04
C THR A 518 -11.05 28.10 17.89
N LEU A 519 -10.03 27.33 17.52
CA LEU A 519 -9.14 27.69 16.41
C LEU A 519 -9.89 27.76 15.09
N CYS A 520 -10.78 26.81 14.82
CA CYS A 520 -11.67 26.89 13.64
C CYS A 520 -12.55 28.15 13.68
N SER A 521 -13.07 28.57 14.85
CA SER A 521 -13.91 29.75 14.96
C SER A 521 -13.16 31.06 14.71
N VAL A 522 -11.86 31.11 14.92
CA VAL A 522 -10.98 32.23 14.58
C VAL A 522 -10.33 32.10 13.20
N GLY A 523 -10.84 31.19 12.34
CA GLY A 523 -10.47 31.08 10.94
C GLY A 523 -9.23 30.21 10.65
N ALA A 524 -8.82 29.34 11.57
CA ALA A 524 -7.71 28.42 11.32
C ALA A 524 -8.20 27.07 10.80
N PHE A 525 -7.43 26.45 9.91
CA PHE A 525 -7.65 25.11 9.36
C PHE A 525 -6.78 24.09 10.07
N GLU A 526 -7.34 22.92 10.38
CA GLU A 526 -6.56 21.81 10.93
C GLU A 526 -5.68 21.19 9.83
N GLY A 527 -4.38 21.12 10.09
CA GLY A 527 -3.39 20.41 9.28
C GLY A 527 -2.96 19.12 9.95
N ILE A 528 -2.53 18.15 9.16
CA ILE A 528 -1.89 16.92 9.61
C ILE A 528 -0.60 16.75 8.83
N HIS A 529 0.54 16.76 9.54
CA HIS A 529 1.85 16.59 8.96
C HIS A 529 2.45 15.25 9.35
N TYR A 530 3.48 14.80 8.62
CA TYR A 530 4.22 13.60 8.99
C TYR A 530 4.87 13.76 10.37
N SER A 531 4.95 12.68 11.12
CA SER A 531 5.69 12.62 12.40
C SER A 531 7.22 12.51 12.19
N PHE A 532 7.68 12.67 10.97
CA PHE A 532 9.06 12.55 10.54
C PHE A 532 9.57 13.85 9.94
N PHE A 533 10.86 14.10 10.08
CA PHE A 533 11.51 15.25 9.47
C PHE A 533 12.96 14.91 9.08
N SER A 534 13.61 15.82 8.37
CA SER A 534 14.98 15.68 7.89
C SER A 534 16.00 16.18 8.91
N PRO A 535 17.22 15.65 8.92
CA PRO A 535 18.35 16.34 9.57
C PRO A 535 18.54 17.78 9.08
N SER A 536 18.31 18.04 7.77
CA SER A 536 18.41 19.39 7.18
C SER A 536 17.38 20.38 7.73
N ASP A 537 16.18 19.92 8.14
CA ASP A 537 15.16 20.77 8.74
C ASP A 537 15.69 21.44 10.02
N LEU A 538 16.51 20.71 10.80
CA LEU A 538 17.12 21.24 12.01
C LEU A 538 18.25 22.25 11.72
N ASP A 539 18.97 22.05 10.63
CA ASP A 539 20.01 22.97 10.14
C ASP A 539 19.37 24.27 9.62
N GLU A 540 18.34 24.16 8.79
CA GLU A 540 17.57 25.27 8.25
C GLU A 540 16.92 26.13 9.33
N MET A 541 16.43 25.50 10.40
CA MET A 541 15.89 26.21 11.57
C MET A 541 16.99 26.80 12.46
N GLY A 542 18.26 26.56 12.18
CA GLY A 542 19.42 27.13 12.90
C GLY A 542 19.59 26.59 14.32
N PHE A 543 19.14 25.37 14.60
CA PHE A 543 19.41 24.74 15.90
C PHE A 543 20.90 24.45 16.06
N ALA A 544 21.47 24.80 17.22
CA ALA A 544 22.86 24.50 17.58
C ALA A 544 23.11 22.99 17.61
N GLU A 545 24.37 22.54 17.44
CA GLU A 545 24.71 21.10 17.41
C GLU A 545 24.30 20.36 18.70
N ASP A 546 24.35 21.02 19.82
CA ASP A 546 24.00 20.52 21.16
C ASP A 546 22.54 20.78 21.56
N ALA A 547 21.72 21.35 20.67
CA ALA A 547 20.34 21.66 20.97
C ALA A 547 19.53 20.40 21.31
N PRO A 548 18.63 20.44 22.31
CA PRO A 548 17.79 19.29 22.67
C PRO A 548 16.98 18.74 21.51
N GLU A 549 16.54 19.60 20.59
CA GLU A 549 15.76 19.25 19.41
C GLU A 549 16.53 18.35 18.44
N ARG A 550 17.88 18.42 18.42
CA ARG A 550 18.72 17.54 17.59
C ARG A 550 18.87 16.12 18.16
N ARG A 551 18.49 15.90 19.40
CA ARG A 551 18.45 14.55 19.97
C ARG A 551 17.21 13.81 19.46
N ALA A 552 17.17 13.56 18.15
CA ALA A 552 16.07 12.90 17.49
C ALA A 552 16.33 11.41 17.30
N ILE A 553 15.25 10.63 17.26
CA ILE A 553 15.28 9.18 17.02
C ILE A 553 15.40 8.94 15.52
N ARG A 554 16.46 8.24 15.10
CA ARG A 554 16.62 7.84 13.70
C ARG A 554 15.80 6.60 13.39
N ILE A 555 15.04 6.63 12.29
CA ILE A 555 14.25 5.50 11.79
C ILE A 555 15.20 4.53 11.10
N MET A 556 15.07 3.23 11.39
CA MET A 556 15.97 2.18 10.89
C MET A 556 15.88 2.02 9.36
N ASN A 557 14.69 2.09 8.82
CA ASN A 557 14.40 1.96 7.38
C ASN A 557 13.40 3.06 6.96
N PRO A 558 13.87 4.32 6.83
CA PRO A 558 13.00 5.44 6.47
C PRO A 558 12.51 5.30 5.03
N ILE A 559 11.40 5.98 4.71
CA ILE A 559 10.86 6.08 3.35
C ILE A 559 11.90 6.71 2.41
N ASN A 560 12.54 7.78 2.88
CA ASN A 560 13.68 8.47 2.25
C ASN A 560 14.47 9.21 3.33
N GLU A 561 15.60 9.84 2.97
CA GLU A 561 16.45 10.56 3.94
C GLU A 561 15.76 11.81 4.50
N ASP A 562 14.87 12.46 3.74
CA ASP A 562 14.11 13.63 4.19
C ASP A 562 13.07 13.29 5.27
N LEU A 563 12.78 12.01 5.49
CA LEU A 563 11.85 11.50 6.49
C LEU A 563 12.54 10.49 7.42
N SER A 564 13.80 10.76 7.79
CA SER A 564 14.65 9.79 8.51
C SER A 564 14.66 9.94 10.02
N LEU A 565 14.16 11.05 10.56
CA LEU A 565 14.13 11.33 11.99
C LEU A 565 12.69 11.48 12.50
N MET A 566 12.42 10.99 13.72
CA MET A 566 11.18 11.32 14.44
C MET A 566 11.24 12.78 14.91
N ARG A 567 10.19 13.56 14.63
CA ARG A 567 10.14 14.99 14.97
C ARG A 567 10.20 15.23 16.49
N THR A 568 11.03 16.18 16.90
CA THR A 568 11.18 16.65 18.29
C THR A 568 10.43 17.97 18.54
N THR A 569 9.98 18.63 17.48
CA THR A 569 9.17 19.87 17.45
C THR A 569 8.30 19.84 16.19
N LEU A 570 7.18 20.53 16.17
CA LEU A 570 6.26 20.60 15.01
C LEU A 570 6.55 21.85 14.13
N ALA A 571 7.32 22.81 14.66
CA ALA A 571 7.53 24.11 14.00
C ALA A 571 8.15 24.00 12.58
N PRO A 572 9.17 23.17 12.30
CA PRO A 572 9.73 23.07 10.95
C PRO A 572 8.70 22.70 9.91
N GLN A 573 7.91 21.65 10.19
CA GLN A 573 6.89 21.17 9.24
C GLN A 573 5.74 22.17 9.05
N MET A 574 5.38 22.93 10.08
CA MET A 574 4.42 24.02 9.99
C MET A 574 4.98 25.14 9.10
N ILE A 575 6.23 25.51 9.27
CA ILE A 575 6.92 26.53 8.45
C ILE A 575 6.98 26.08 6.99
N HIS A 576 7.38 24.84 6.73
CA HIS A 576 7.38 24.25 5.39
C HIS A 576 5.95 24.22 4.77
N ALA A 577 4.93 23.95 5.58
CA ALA A 577 3.55 23.96 5.09
C ALA A 577 3.11 25.36 4.65
N MET A 578 3.46 26.40 5.43
CA MET A 578 3.19 27.80 5.03
C MET A 578 3.95 28.18 3.76
N GLY A 579 5.22 27.78 3.64
CA GLY A 579 6.02 27.98 2.43
C GLY A 579 5.42 27.29 1.20
N ARG A 580 5.03 26.02 1.33
CA ARG A 580 4.36 25.29 0.24
C ARG A 580 3.06 25.94 -0.23
N ASN A 581 2.25 26.47 0.68
CA ASN A 581 1.03 27.20 0.33
C ASN A 581 1.36 28.47 -0.48
N GLN A 582 2.33 29.25 -0.01
CA GLN A 582 2.74 30.48 -0.72
C GLN A 582 3.37 30.18 -2.10
N LYS A 583 4.16 29.12 -2.24
CA LYS A 583 4.68 28.63 -3.53
C LYS A 583 3.54 28.26 -4.51
N ARG A 584 2.38 27.84 -4.00
CA ARG A 584 1.18 27.52 -4.78
C ARG A 584 0.23 28.69 -5.00
N GLY A 585 0.61 29.90 -4.60
CA GLY A 585 -0.18 31.12 -4.81
C GLY A 585 -1.21 31.42 -3.73
N ILE A 586 -1.18 30.71 -2.61
CA ILE A 586 -2.01 31.01 -1.42
C ILE A 586 -1.17 31.87 -0.47
N PHE A 587 -1.45 33.17 -0.43
CA PHE A 587 -0.61 34.14 0.28
C PHE A 587 -1.12 34.53 1.66
N GLU A 588 -2.25 33.97 2.11
CA GLU A 588 -2.80 34.18 3.45
C GLU A 588 -3.40 32.89 3.97
N GLY A 589 -3.28 32.67 5.27
CA GLY A 589 -3.87 31.49 5.89
C GLY A 589 -3.43 31.30 7.35
N ARG A 590 -4.25 30.53 8.05
CA ARG A 590 -4.01 30.09 9.42
C ARG A 590 -4.17 28.58 9.47
N ILE A 591 -3.16 27.89 9.95
CA ILE A 591 -3.10 26.43 10.03
C ILE A 591 -2.79 26.05 11.46
N PHE A 592 -3.42 25.00 11.98
CA PHE A 592 -3.01 24.44 13.26
C PHE A 592 -2.92 22.92 13.21
N GLU A 593 -2.09 22.37 14.05
CA GLU A 593 -1.97 20.92 14.27
C GLU A 593 -1.89 20.63 15.76
N ILE A 594 -2.57 19.58 16.20
CA ILE A 594 -2.32 18.94 17.49
C ILE A 594 -1.67 17.59 17.19
N GLY A 595 -0.39 17.46 17.45
CA GLY A 595 0.43 16.30 17.12
C GLY A 595 1.49 16.01 18.16
N ASN A 596 2.08 14.80 18.08
CA ASN A 596 3.14 14.38 18.98
C ASN A 596 4.52 14.81 18.49
N ALA A 597 5.35 15.34 19.40
CA ALA A 597 6.79 15.39 19.33
C ALA A 597 7.37 14.21 20.11
N PHE A 598 8.45 13.61 19.63
CA PHE A 598 9.04 12.39 20.20
C PHE A 598 10.38 12.68 20.84
N ILE A 599 10.42 12.74 22.17
CA ILE A 599 11.60 13.13 22.92
C ILE A 599 12.27 11.89 23.51
N PRO A 600 13.45 11.48 22.99
CA PRO A 600 14.16 10.32 23.54
C PRO A 600 14.72 10.63 24.93
N LYS A 601 14.57 9.70 25.85
CA LYS A 601 15.20 9.78 27.16
C LYS A 601 16.69 9.41 27.09
N SER A 602 17.03 8.45 26.22
CA SER A 602 18.39 8.04 25.90
C SER A 602 18.54 7.73 24.41
N LEU A 603 19.76 7.88 23.87
CA LEU A 603 20.13 7.41 22.54
C LEU A 603 21.43 6.59 22.67
N PRO A 604 21.47 5.33 22.17
CA PRO A 604 20.37 4.59 21.55
C PRO A 604 19.21 4.35 22.53
N LEU A 605 18.00 4.11 21.98
CA LEU A 605 16.80 3.91 22.80
C LEU A 605 16.91 2.66 23.66
N THR A 606 16.66 2.80 24.96
CA THR A 606 16.55 1.70 25.94
C THR A 606 15.13 1.56 26.48
N GLU A 607 14.31 2.59 26.27
CA GLU A 607 12.90 2.64 26.65
C GLU A 607 12.12 3.52 25.66
N TYR A 608 10.79 3.48 25.72
CA TYR A 608 9.95 4.32 24.87
C TYR A 608 10.21 5.81 25.08
N PRO A 609 10.22 6.62 24.00
CA PRO A 609 10.37 8.07 24.12
C PRO A 609 9.16 8.70 24.84
N GLU A 610 9.31 9.92 25.31
CA GLU A 610 8.19 10.76 25.69
C GLU A 610 7.48 11.22 24.43
N GLU A 611 6.19 10.89 24.31
CA GLU A 611 5.31 11.43 23.27
C GLU A 611 4.65 12.70 23.81
N ARG A 612 5.16 13.85 23.38
CA ARG A 612 4.72 15.15 23.85
C ARG A 612 3.67 15.74 22.91
N GLU A 613 2.40 15.65 23.30
CA GLU A 613 1.32 16.24 22.53
C GLU A 613 1.42 17.76 22.54
N THR A 614 1.56 18.36 21.37
CA THR A 614 1.85 19.78 21.17
C THR A 614 0.82 20.38 20.21
N LEU A 615 0.28 21.53 20.58
CA LEU A 615 -0.45 22.41 19.68
C LEU A 615 0.55 23.28 18.94
N CYS A 616 0.58 23.22 17.62
CA CYS A 616 1.32 24.13 16.77
C CYS A 616 0.34 24.96 15.92
N ILE A 617 0.54 26.28 15.84
CA ILE A 617 -0.25 27.18 15.01
C ILE A 617 0.70 27.93 14.10
N GLY A 618 0.41 27.96 12.80
CA GLY A 618 1.04 28.79 11.79
C GLY A 618 0.06 29.81 11.24
N ALA A 619 0.49 31.07 11.11
CA ALA A 619 -0.27 32.12 10.46
C ALA A 619 0.63 32.85 9.46
N PHE A 620 0.14 33.13 8.27
CA PHE A 620 0.90 33.83 7.23
C PHE A 620 -0.02 34.72 6.38
N GLY A 621 0.50 35.86 5.96
CA GLY A 621 -0.22 36.81 5.13
C GLY A 621 0.03 38.26 5.54
N LYS A 622 -0.36 39.18 4.69
CA LYS A 622 -0.15 40.62 4.85
C LYS A 622 -0.85 41.21 6.10
N GLU A 623 -2.02 40.68 6.44
CA GLU A 623 -2.81 41.13 7.59
C GLU A 623 -2.46 40.38 8.88
N GLU A 624 -1.58 39.34 8.78
CA GLU A 624 -1.13 38.59 9.96
C GLU A 624 0.01 39.31 10.67
N SER A 625 0.04 39.18 11.99
CA SER A 625 1.03 39.82 12.85
C SER A 625 1.34 38.95 14.08
N PHE A 626 2.35 39.34 14.82
CA PHE A 626 2.61 38.76 16.14
C PHE A 626 1.34 38.82 17.04
N PHE A 627 0.58 39.91 16.96
CA PHE A 627 -0.62 40.13 17.80
C PHE A 627 -1.81 39.28 17.31
N THR A 628 -1.95 39.02 16.03
CA THR A 628 -2.95 38.06 15.52
C THR A 628 -2.71 36.67 16.04
N LEU A 629 -1.47 36.20 15.96
CA LEU A 629 -1.10 34.89 16.50
C LEU A 629 -1.29 34.83 18.03
N LYS A 630 -0.88 35.89 18.75
CA LYS A 630 -1.11 36.04 20.19
C LYS A 630 -2.59 35.98 20.52
N GLY A 631 -3.45 36.66 19.74
CA GLY A 631 -4.91 36.65 19.91
C GLY A 631 -5.51 35.24 19.72
N MET A 632 -4.95 34.42 18.83
CA MET A 632 -5.37 33.01 18.69
C MET A 632 -5.02 32.20 19.94
N ALA A 633 -3.82 32.43 20.51
CA ALA A 633 -3.41 31.80 21.77
C ALA A 633 -4.32 32.24 22.93
N GLU A 634 -4.65 33.53 23.02
CA GLU A 634 -5.55 34.07 24.03
C GLU A 634 -7.00 33.54 23.89
N ALA A 635 -7.49 33.34 22.67
CA ALA A 635 -8.77 32.68 22.44
C ALA A 635 -8.80 31.26 22.99
N VAL A 636 -7.69 30.52 22.85
CA VAL A 636 -7.53 29.19 23.46
C VAL A 636 -7.51 29.28 24.99
N ALA A 637 -6.77 30.23 25.55
CA ALA A 637 -6.74 30.44 26.99
C ALA A 637 -8.13 30.78 27.55
N ASP A 638 -8.87 31.63 26.86
CA ASP A 638 -10.19 32.13 27.27
C ASP A 638 -11.24 31.00 27.30
N VAL A 639 -11.27 30.15 26.27
CA VAL A 639 -12.21 29.03 26.23
C VAL A 639 -11.90 27.98 27.31
N LEU A 640 -10.64 27.88 27.71
CA LEU A 640 -10.17 26.97 28.79
C LEU A 640 -10.25 27.64 30.17
N ASN A 641 -10.61 28.92 30.24
CA ASN A 641 -10.67 29.74 31.46
C ASN A 641 -9.33 29.75 32.24
N ILE A 642 -8.23 29.95 31.51
CA ILE A 642 -6.86 30.12 32.00
C ILE A 642 -6.30 31.45 31.48
N THR A 643 -5.21 31.92 32.06
CA THR A 643 -4.57 33.19 31.66
C THR A 643 -3.15 32.92 31.24
N PHE A 644 -2.75 33.46 30.09
CA PHE A 644 -1.39 33.44 29.63
C PHE A 644 -0.64 34.72 29.97
N ASN A 645 0.63 34.55 30.34
CA ASN A 645 1.59 35.63 30.49
C ASN A 645 2.68 35.46 29.46
N TYR A 646 3.29 36.55 29.03
CA TYR A 646 4.25 36.56 27.96
C TYR A 646 5.52 37.23 28.41
N GLU A 647 6.67 36.59 28.17
CA GLU A 647 8.00 37.14 28.47
C GLU A 647 8.84 37.10 27.20
N LYS A 648 9.83 38.02 27.09
CA LYS A 648 10.76 38.00 25.97
C LYS A 648 11.51 36.68 25.92
N ALA A 649 11.58 36.08 24.74
CA ALA A 649 12.27 34.82 24.49
C ALA A 649 13.08 34.87 23.20
N GLU A 650 13.99 33.89 23.05
CA GLU A 650 14.78 33.72 21.83
C GLU A 650 14.64 32.26 21.34
N LYS A 651 14.37 32.10 20.06
CA LYS A 651 14.41 30.81 19.36
C LYS A 651 15.23 30.98 18.08
N PRO A 652 16.05 30.00 17.69
CA PRO A 652 16.97 30.14 16.57
C PRO A 652 16.30 30.48 15.25
N PHE A 653 15.09 30.04 15.03
CA PHE A 653 14.30 30.25 13.81
C PHE A 653 13.29 31.43 13.89
N LEU A 654 13.20 32.10 15.04
CA LEU A 654 12.29 33.23 15.23
C LEU A 654 13.02 34.57 15.31
N HIS A 655 12.30 35.63 14.96
CA HIS A 655 12.80 36.99 14.94
C HIS A 655 13.11 37.48 16.37
N PRO A 656 14.34 38.01 16.67
CA PRO A 656 14.80 38.26 18.03
C PRO A 656 13.97 39.32 18.82
N TYR A 657 13.23 40.19 18.11
CA TYR A 657 12.40 41.22 18.73
C TYR A 657 10.88 40.94 18.64
N GLN A 658 10.48 39.83 17.98
CA GLN A 658 9.09 39.43 17.83
C GLN A 658 8.93 37.95 18.23
N THR A 659 9.47 37.61 19.41
CA THR A 659 9.40 36.28 20.02
C THR A 659 9.13 36.41 21.50
N ALA A 660 8.16 35.60 21.98
CA ALA A 660 7.85 35.50 23.39
C ALA A 660 7.68 34.05 23.84
N ALA A 661 8.07 33.75 25.06
CA ALA A 661 7.66 32.56 25.80
C ALA A 661 6.25 32.79 26.36
N ILE A 662 5.50 31.71 26.48
CA ILE A 662 4.14 31.68 27.01
C ILE A 662 4.17 30.99 28.37
N PHE A 663 3.66 31.65 29.38
CA PHE A 663 3.56 31.12 30.74
C PHE A 663 2.09 30.99 31.16
N CYS A 664 1.80 29.95 31.94
CA CYS A 664 0.54 29.75 32.64
C CYS A 664 0.87 29.39 34.10
N GLU A 665 0.32 30.15 35.06
CA GLU A 665 0.58 29.96 36.50
C GLU A 665 2.09 29.85 36.84
N GLY A 666 2.93 30.62 36.13
CA GLY A 666 4.38 30.65 36.32
C GLY A 666 5.16 29.51 35.68
N GLU A 667 4.52 28.58 34.99
CA GLU A 667 5.16 27.51 34.21
C GLU A 667 5.25 27.92 32.73
N GLU A 668 6.42 27.80 32.11
CA GLU A 668 6.57 27.97 30.67
C GLU A 668 5.90 26.81 29.94
N ILE A 669 4.93 27.13 29.10
CA ILE A 669 4.13 26.12 28.40
C ILE A 669 4.32 26.14 26.89
N GLY A 670 5.01 27.11 26.34
CA GLY A 670 5.23 27.27 24.93
C GLY A 670 5.87 28.58 24.52
N TYR A 671 5.85 28.85 23.25
CA TYR A 671 6.38 30.08 22.65
C TYR A 671 5.59 30.49 21.41
N LEU A 672 5.75 31.75 20.99
CA LEU A 672 5.24 32.26 19.73
C LEU A 672 6.23 33.30 19.15
N GLY A 673 6.18 33.46 17.84
CA GLY A 673 7.00 34.51 17.21
C GLY A 673 6.88 34.57 15.69
N LYS A 674 7.47 35.62 15.11
CA LYS A 674 7.64 35.77 13.67
C LYS A 674 8.79 34.88 13.19
N VAL A 675 8.63 34.18 12.08
CA VAL A 675 9.70 33.42 11.44
C VAL A 675 10.77 34.38 10.94
N LYS A 676 12.06 34.01 11.05
CA LYS A 676 13.17 34.81 10.54
C LYS A 676 13.09 34.97 9.02
N TYR A 677 13.54 36.11 8.55
CA TYR A 677 13.53 36.45 7.12
C TYR A 677 14.39 35.48 6.29
N GLU A 678 15.51 35.04 6.82
CA GLU A 678 16.40 34.06 6.13
C GLU A 678 15.67 32.76 5.81
N ILE A 679 14.93 32.20 6.77
CA ILE A 679 14.13 30.99 6.62
C ILE A 679 12.96 31.24 5.66
N MET A 680 12.25 32.36 5.81
CA MET A 680 11.17 32.70 4.89
C MET A 680 11.68 32.81 3.43
N LYS A 681 12.90 33.32 3.23
CA LYS A 681 13.55 33.42 1.92
C LYS A 681 13.88 32.04 1.35
N GLU A 682 14.44 31.14 2.12
CA GLU A 682 14.74 29.77 1.71
C GLU A 682 13.46 29.02 1.32
N GLU A 683 12.41 29.19 2.10
CA GLU A 683 11.08 28.70 1.82
C GLU A 683 10.33 29.43 0.68
N ALA A 684 10.94 30.43 0.06
CA ALA A 684 10.36 31.29 -0.98
C ALA A 684 9.01 31.91 -0.57
N MET A 685 8.87 32.27 0.71
CA MET A 685 7.71 32.98 1.22
C MET A 685 7.77 34.45 0.78
N ARG A 686 6.63 35.01 0.39
CA ARG A 686 6.47 36.42 0.00
C ARG A 686 5.86 37.26 1.11
N GLU A 687 5.03 36.64 1.92
CA GLU A 687 4.34 37.28 3.02
C GLU A 687 4.92 36.80 4.35
N ASP A 688 4.79 37.62 5.39
CA ASP A 688 5.23 37.30 6.74
C ASP A 688 4.58 36.02 7.28
N ALA A 689 5.35 35.26 8.04
CA ALA A 689 4.91 34.03 8.67
C ALA A 689 5.19 34.05 10.18
N TYR A 690 4.29 33.49 10.94
CA TYR A 690 4.32 33.44 12.39
C TYR A 690 4.03 32.00 12.83
N VAL A 691 4.69 31.55 13.90
CA VAL A 691 4.50 30.19 14.43
C VAL A 691 4.43 30.21 15.96
N LEU A 692 3.62 29.30 16.50
CA LEU A 692 3.41 29.09 17.92
C LEU A 692 3.42 27.60 18.23
N GLU A 693 4.03 27.22 19.36
CA GLU A 693 3.87 25.91 19.97
C GLU A 693 3.47 26.02 21.44
N ILE A 694 2.52 25.18 21.86
CA ILE A 694 2.04 25.08 23.26
C ILE A 694 1.89 23.60 23.63
N SER A 695 2.30 23.23 24.84
CA SER A 695 2.10 21.89 25.41
C SER A 695 0.61 21.64 25.70
N MET A 696 0.01 20.65 25.05
CA MET A 696 -1.39 20.22 25.33
C MET A 696 -1.53 19.68 26.75
N LYS A 697 -0.51 19.00 27.26
CA LYS A 697 -0.48 18.51 28.65
C LYS A 697 -0.55 19.66 29.66
N ALA A 698 0.10 20.77 29.37
CA ALA A 698 0.03 21.97 30.21
C ALA A 698 -1.36 22.62 30.13
N LEU A 699 -1.96 22.69 28.94
CA LEU A 699 -3.34 23.19 28.80
C LEU A 699 -4.34 22.33 29.58
N GLU A 700 -4.19 21.01 29.55
CA GLU A 700 -5.01 20.09 30.32
C GLU A 700 -4.83 20.28 31.83
N LYS A 701 -3.57 20.38 32.29
CA LYS A 701 -3.19 20.57 33.70
C LYS A 701 -3.83 21.82 34.29
N TRP A 702 -3.80 22.91 33.54
CA TRP A 702 -4.26 24.21 33.98
C TRP A 702 -5.70 24.53 33.53
N TYR A 703 -6.40 23.60 32.86
CA TYR A 703 -7.79 23.78 32.45
C TYR A 703 -8.62 24.24 33.63
N GLY A 704 -9.05 25.50 33.55
CA GLY A 704 -9.57 26.25 34.68
C GLY A 704 -10.92 25.81 35.18
N LYS A 705 -11.28 26.40 36.29
CA LYS A 705 -12.61 26.25 36.91
C LYS A 705 -13.70 26.79 35.98
N ALA A 706 -14.92 26.34 36.16
CA ALA A 706 -16.06 26.89 35.45
C ALA A 706 -16.13 28.43 35.63
N LYS A 707 -16.45 29.16 34.56
CA LYS A 707 -16.67 30.60 34.65
C LYS A 707 -17.76 30.89 35.65
N VAL A 708 -17.47 31.74 36.64
CA VAL A 708 -18.41 32.16 37.64
C VAL A 708 -19.03 33.47 37.19
N PHE A 709 -20.35 33.60 37.32
CA PHE A 709 -21.01 34.83 37.00
C PHE A 709 -20.57 35.92 37.98
N GLU A 710 -20.06 37.04 37.45
CA GLU A 710 -19.80 38.27 38.20
C GLU A 710 -20.95 39.21 37.96
N PRO A 711 -21.57 39.70 39.06
CA PRO A 711 -22.66 40.68 38.95
C PRO A 711 -22.18 41.97 38.30
N LEU A 712 -23.01 42.60 37.50
CA LEU A 712 -22.73 43.92 36.96
C LEU A 712 -22.52 44.92 38.10
N PRO A 713 -21.61 45.87 37.92
CA PRO A 713 -21.38 46.91 38.91
C PRO A 713 -22.69 47.68 39.25
N LYS A 714 -22.97 47.82 40.53
CA LYS A 714 -24.17 48.57 40.99
C LYS A 714 -24.05 50.06 40.82
N PHE A 715 -22.83 50.57 40.72
CA PHE A 715 -22.52 51.97 40.63
C PHE A 715 -21.72 52.29 39.38
N PRO A 716 -21.74 53.52 38.84
CA PRO A 716 -20.99 53.92 37.67
C PRO A 716 -19.47 53.69 37.86
N GLU A 717 -18.86 53.07 36.86
CA GLU A 717 -17.39 52.90 36.76
C GLU A 717 -16.76 54.19 36.20
N GLU A 718 -15.55 54.49 36.59
CA GLU A 718 -14.82 55.66 36.11
C GLU A 718 -13.53 55.23 35.37
N LYS A 719 -13.26 55.90 34.24
CA LYS A 719 -12.04 55.70 33.42
C LYS A 719 -11.08 56.85 33.63
N ARG A 720 -9.80 56.56 33.65
CA ARG A 720 -8.69 57.52 33.60
C ARG A 720 -7.65 57.08 32.59
N ASP A 721 -7.27 57.99 31.71
CA ASP A 721 -6.18 57.75 30.77
C ASP A 721 -4.88 58.28 31.37
N LEU A 722 -3.86 57.42 31.36
CA LEU A 722 -2.54 57.73 31.93
C LEU A 722 -1.48 57.57 30.84
N ALA A 723 -0.89 58.66 30.38
CA ALA A 723 0.29 58.61 29.51
C ALA A 723 1.56 58.57 30.38
N LEU A 724 2.23 57.45 30.35
CA LEU A 724 3.34 57.16 31.27
C LEU A 724 4.67 57.10 30.48
N VAL A 725 5.71 57.80 30.98
CA VAL A 725 7.06 57.76 30.39
C VAL A 725 7.94 56.84 31.21
N MET A 726 8.63 55.95 30.53
CA MET A 726 9.43 54.89 31.14
C MET A 726 10.65 54.50 30.31
N ASP A 727 11.58 53.76 30.87
CA ASP A 727 12.69 53.17 30.14
C ASP A 727 12.21 52.13 29.12
N LYS A 728 12.90 51.97 28.00
CA LYS A 728 12.46 51.12 26.90
C LYS A 728 12.32 49.63 27.22
N ASP A 729 13.07 49.16 28.19
CA ASP A 729 13.09 47.76 28.63
C ASP A 729 11.94 47.38 29.56
N ILE A 730 11.22 48.37 30.13
CA ILE A 730 10.04 48.12 30.96
C ILE A 730 8.88 47.66 30.07
N THR A 731 8.37 46.44 30.36
CA THR A 731 7.29 45.81 29.57
C THR A 731 5.89 46.35 29.96
N CYS A 732 4.97 46.25 29.02
CA CYS A 732 3.54 46.58 29.26
C CYS A 732 2.96 45.81 30.45
N GLY A 733 3.20 44.48 30.50
CA GLY A 733 2.76 43.63 31.61
C GLY A 733 3.29 44.00 32.99
N GLN A 734 4.54 44.53 33.10
CA GLN A 734 5.10 45.04 34.34
C GLN A 734 4.35 46.29 34.81
N VAL A 735 4.00 47.18 33.88
CA VAL A 735 3.23 48.40 34.19
C VAL A 735 1.82 48.04 34.60
N GLU A 736 1.14 47.17 33.83
CA GLU A 736 -0.23 46.71 34.16
C GLU A 736 -0.30 46.02 35.52
N GLY A 737 0.63 45.13 35.81
CA GLY A 737 0.75 44.43 37.09
C GLY A 737 0.88 45.42 38.26
N CYS A 738 1.81 46.37 38.11
CA CYS A 738 2.01 47.42 39.12
C CYS A 738 0.78 48.32 39.35
N ILE A 739 0.02 48.67 38.29
CA ILE A 739 -1.20 49.43 38.40
C ILE A 739 -2.27 48.64 39.15
N ARG A 740 -2.47 47.37 38.83
CA ARG A 740 -3.46 46.51 39.51
C ARG A 740 -3.11 46.28 40.98
N GLU A 741 -1.87 46.04 41.31
CA GLU A 741 -1.38 45.86 42.68
C GLU A 741 -1.50 47.16 43.53
N ALA A 742 -1.30 48.32 42.92
CA ALA A 742 -1.35 49.60 43.63
C ALA A 742 -2.75 49.96 44.15
N CYS A 743 -3.85 49.47 43.49
CA CYS A 743 -5.18 49.86 43.88
C CYS A 743 -6.22 48.73 43.64
N ALA A 744 -6.86 48.23 44.71
CA ALA A 744 -7.86 47.18 44.67
C ALA A 744 -9.17 47.53 43.95
N TYR A 745 -9.38 48.75 43.51
CA TYR A 745 -10.51 49.25 42.75
C TYR A 745 -10.25 49.29 41.26
N VAL A 746 -9.04 48.97 40.81
CA VAL A 746 -8.70 48.81 39.40
C VAL A 746 -9.30 47.48 38.92
N LYS A 747 -10.24 47.54 37.99
CA LYS A 747 -10.87 46.41 37.36
C LYS A 747 -10.13 46.01 36.08
N ASP A 748 -9.83 46.99 35.25
CA ASP A 748 -9.18 46.77 33.99
C ASP A 748 -8.12 47.85 33.69
N VAL A 749 -7.07 47.41 32.96
CA VAL A 749 -5.99 48.26 32.46
C VAL A 749 -5.75 47.87 31.02
N SER A 750 -5.91 48.76 30.10
CA SER A 750 -5.74 48.53 28.68
C SER A 750 -4.80 49.53 28.04
N LEU A 751 -3.78 49.07 27.37
CA LEU A 751 -2.83 49.88 26.58
C LEU A 751 -3.55 50.31 25.28
N PHE A 752 -3.52 51.58 24.93
CA PHE A 752 -4.10 52.08 23.68
C PHE A 752 -3.11 52.85 22.80
N ASP A 753 -1.95 53.31 23.33
CA ASP A 753 -0.93 54.00 22.52
C ASP A 753 0.48 53.75 23.05
N VAL A 754 1.45 53.61 22.13
CA VAL A 754 2.90 53.56 22.42
C VAL A 754 3.59 54.61 21.55
N TYR A 755 4.26 55.54 22.16
CA TYR A 755 4.95 56.60 21.45
C TYR A 755 6.46 56.58 21.76
N GLU A 756 7.25 56.55 20.68
CA GLU A 756 8.70 56.77 20.69
C GLU A 756 9.02 57.86 19.67
N GLY A 757 9.50 59.01 20.13
CA GLY A 757 9.77 60.10 19.22
C GLY A 757 10.49 61.30 19.89
N ARG A 758 10.64 62.39 19.13
CA ARG A 758 11.48 63.54 19.46
C ARG A 758 11.09 64.27 20.77
N GLN A 759 9.92 64.01 21.33
CA GLN A 759 9.43 64.66 22.57
C GLN A 759 9.81 63.86 23.83
N ILE A 760 10.49 62.75 23.69
CA ILE A 760 10.89 61.87 24.79
C ILE A 760 12.36 61.53 24.64
N ALA A 761 13.08 61.31 25.73
CA ALA A 761 14.50 60.89 25.70
C ALA A 761 14.69 59.64 24.87
N ALA A 762 15.79 59.51 24.18
CA ALA A 762 16.04 58.44 23.20
C ALA A 762 16.05 57.02 23.80
N ASP A 763 16.31 56.92 25.10
CA ASP A 763 16.31 55.71 25.93
C ASP A 763 14.94 55.39 26.55
N LYS A 764 13.93 56.26 26.32
CA LYS A 764 12.59 56.12 26.89
C LYS A 764 11.52 55.93 25.85
N LYS A 765 10.38 55.42 26.31
CA LYS A 765 9.11 55.33 25.58
C LYS A 765 7.98 55.85 26.43
N SER A 766 6.86 56.27 25.77
CA SER A 766 5.61 56.58 26.46
C SER A 766 4.58 55.54 26.14
N MET A 767 3.97 54.93 27.13
CA MET A 767 2.82 54.09 27.01
C MET A 767 1.58 54.71 27.60
N ALA A 768 0.46 54.74 26.87
CA ALA A 768 -0.78 55.30 27.33
C ALA A 768 -1.80 54.21 27.66
N PHE A 769 -2.28 54.23 28.88
CA PHE A 769 -3.19 53.24 29.43
C PHE A 769 -4.51 53.86 29.82
N THR A 770 -5.60 53.18 29.48
CA THR A 770 -6.92 53.43 30.10
C THR A 770 -7.06 52.54 31.32
N VAL A 771 -7.26 53.13 32.50
CA VAL A 771 -7.47 52.42 33.76
C VAL A 771 -8.94 52.54 34.15
N LEU A 772 -9.63 51.39 34.28
CA LEU A 772 -11.01 51.32 34.71
C LEU A 772 -11.10 51.06 36.21
N PHE A 773 -11.73 52.02 36.94
CA PHE A 773 -11.95 51.91 38.37
C PHE A 773 -13.42 51.53 38.61
N THR A 774 -13.66 50.47 39.39
CA THR A 774 -15.00 49.95 39.72
C THR A 774 -15.26 50.09 41.21
N PRO A 775 -16.33 50.84 41.63
CA PRO A 775 -16.73 50.92 43.03
C PRO A 775 -17.28 49.57 43.51
N LYS A 776 -17.02 49.24 44.79
CA LYS A 776 -17.47 47.96 45.38
C LYS A 776 -18.74 48.11 46.22
N GLU A 777 -18.73 49.01 47.19
CA GLU A 777 -19.83 49.15 48.18
C GLU A 777 -20.68 50.39 47.98
N GLU A 778 -20.11 51.56 47.60
CA GLU A 778 -20.75 52.82 47.35
C GLU A 778 -20.17 53.54 46.12
N ALA A 779 -20.94 54.45 45.52
CA ALA A 779 -20.44 55.23 44.38
C ALA A 779 -19.19 56.07 44.76
N PHE A 780 -18.29 56.27 43.82
CA PHE A 780 -17.12 57.13 44.02
C PHE A 780 -17.60 58.60 44.29
N LYS A 781 -17.01 59.23 45.32
CA LYS A 781 -17.13 60.65 45.53
C LYS A 781 -16.22 61.40 44.59
N ALA A 782 -16.52 62.71 44.39
CA ALA A 782 -15.79 63.56 43.47
C ALA A 782 -14.27 63.46 43.72
N ASP A 783 -13.39 63.50 43.91
CA ASP A 783 -11.93 63.41 44.04
C ASP A 783 -11.39 62.02 44.45
N THR A 784 -12.26 61.03 44.67
CA THR A 784 -11.82 59.70 45.15
C THR A 784 -10.90 58.98 44.14
N VAL A 785 -11.30 58.97 42.87
CA VAL A 785 -10.52 58.33 41.81
C VAL A 785 -9.20 59.04 41.55
N ASP A 786 -9.14 60.35 41.65
CA ASP A 786 -7.92 61.11 41.53
C ASP A 786 -6.91 60.78 42.68
N GLY A 787 -7.42 60.44 43.87
CA GLY A 787 -6.62 59.88 44.95
C GLY A 787 -6.03 58.47 44.58
N TYR A 788 -6.80 57.63 43.92
CA TYR A 788 -6.33 56.31 43.45
C TYR A 788 -5.30 56.45 42.33
N VAL A 789 -5.48 57.37 41.40
CA VAL A 789 -4.50 57.68 40.37
C VAL A 789 -3.19 58.13 40.97
N LYS A 790 -3.22 59.04 41.95
CA LYS A 790 -2.02 59.50 42.72
C LYS A 790 -1.29 58.33 43.40
N LYS A 791 -2.04 57.38 43.95
CA LYS A 791 -1.47 56.17 44.56
C LYS A 791 -0.81 55.29 43.52
N VAL A 792 -1.47 55.05 42.37
CA VAL A 792 -0.92 54.28 41.23
C VAL A 792 0.37 54.92 40.72
N LEU A 793 0.37 56.22 40.44
CA LEU A 793 1.52 56.95 39.95
C LEU A 793 2.70 56.91 40.96
N LYS A 794 2.40 57.03 42.26
CA LYS A 794 3.45 56.93 43.32
C LYS A 794 4.07 55.52 43.33
N GLN A 795 3.27 54.49 43.16
CA GLN A 795 3.77 53.10 43.11
C GLN A 795 4.60 52.85 41.85
N LEU A 796 4.16 53.27 40.70
CA LEU A 796 4.87 53.19 39.42
C LEU A 796 6.24 53.89 39.48
N ASN A 797 6.25 55.12 40.01
CA ASN A 797 7.51 55.84 40.15
C ASN A 797 8.45 55.17 41.14
N LYS A 798 7.95 54.66 42.28
CA LYS A 798 8.77 53.98 43.29
C LYS A 798 9.40 52.68 42.74
N THR A 799 8.62 51.92 41.93
CA THR A 799 9.04 50.60 41.48
C THR A 799 9.91 50.64 40.22
N TYR A 800 9.59 51.51 39.30
CA TYR A 800 10.20 51.57 37.97
C TYR A 800 10.68 52.97 37.55
N GLY A 801 10.58 54.00 38.38
CA GLY A 801 10.93 55.38 37.99
C GLY A 801 9.99 55.97 36.91
N ILE A 802 8.80 55.42 36.76
CA ILE A 802 7.84 55.85 35.76
C ILE A 802 7.20 57.17 36.15
N GLU A 803 7.07 58.10 35.18
CA GLU A 803 6.49 59.41 35.37
C GLU A 803 5.30 59.65 34.42
N LEU A 804 4.35 60.52 34.84
CA LEU A 804 3.30 60.95 33.94
C LEU A 804 3.89 61.86 32.86
N ARG A 805 3.52 61.67 31.61
CA ARG A 805 3.91 62.56 30.52
C ARG A 805 3.29 63.93 30.71
N SER A 806 4.10 64.93 30.77
CA SER A 806 3.67 66.33 30.89
C SER A 806 3.12 66.92 29.59
#